data_88f4113fb15b02c39fcdf6783302d1a8
#
_entry.id   88f4113fb15b02c39fcdf6783302d1a8
#
_cell.length_a   1.000
_cell.length_b   1.000
_cell.length_c   1.000
_cell.angle_alpha   90.00
_cell.angle_beta   90.00
_cell.angle_gamma   90.00
#
_symmetry.space_group_name_H-M   'P 1'
#
loop_
_entity.id
_entity.type
_entity.pdbx_description
1 polymer ?
#
loop_
_entity_poly.entity_id
_entity_poly.type
_entity_poly.pdbx_seq_one_letter_code
_entity_poly.pdbx_strand_id
1 'polypeptide(L)'
;LRIIAWDSETHAIGPGAVAPRIVCASFAGRSDAGEIERFLWANGSRLDLIIKDTLRGAASGSSRLVTHGGGFDYACVCATWPELIPLVFEALHSGNCTDTLWREKLLNLSTTGRLDAVELPDGSEMKIGYSLADLEKQYLGRDRTAEKDDQEDHWRVHYGLLDGLRAEEFPEDAAAYAMADAEGTLLVHEAQEDRKREWTFASTKTEEFQLLSSFCLYLETAWGMATNPEAVAEMRRQVERVLLQNRDLLVASGVLRGGIGPIPHKRDIEKAIGLLYELGMREQVVRWEDFDWALYQARLQELGIKFKAPVEASIDTKRLQEVAAEAYRRIGAVPTLTAGGIKKEPQIKLGDEETEFLAAHDPIVAQYHVRKSLQKMVSNQLPILESASVIHFKYDALKETTRTSSSGNAKGKPALYPAANGQQVPKAIEGGDLAVDPRSGYRPRDGTVFFDVDLHCLELACVGQVTHDLFGESVHLARYNAGYDLHAYLASQILVRSTVDGAAAEIQQAMGVATVPQDQYITFLEFKKCGDATLEKVYKTYRNLAKPIGLGFPGGIGPEKMTTLARVGYGVTLTEEQAHALREMWRDVYPEMPRYFDWVTSQVDHHNQGRLRDDGRHETLYWYTTPMGAIRRGCTYCSKANGAAMQSPGAEAAKAGNNAVVRACYDPSQQSVLLGCRPIAFVHDQIIGETTRDESLWHEQVVEVSRLMIEAARVALPKVQMRTEPLLTQVWSKSAEPTFDGSGRLIPWELKEVKR
;
A
#
# COMPACT_ATOMS: atom_id res chain seq x y z
N LEU A 1 -33.66 7.42 -16.91
CA LEU A 1 -32.27 7.60 -17.27
C LEU A 1 -31.84 6.38 -18.08
N ARG A 2 -31.33 6.58 -19.30
CA ARG A 2 -30.85 5.44 -20.14
C ARG A 2 -29.58 4.88 -19.52
N ILE A 3 -29.54 3.55 -19.29
CA ILE A 3 -28.34 2.85 -18.80
C ILE A 3 -27.57 2.37 -20.02
N ILE A 4 -26.27 2.67 -20.07
CA ILE A 4 -25.35 2.27 -21.12
C ILE A 4 -24.17 1.58 -20.45
N ALA A 5 -24.03 0.28 -20.59
CA ALA A 5 -22.81 -0.44 -20.25
C ALA A 5 -21.82 -0.35 -21.40
N TRP A 6 -20.54 -0.20 -21.11
CA TRP A 6 -19.49 -0.16 -22.11
C TRP A 6 -18.20 -0.82 -21.64
N ASP A 7 -17.47 -1.33 -22.59
CA ASP A 7 -16.16 -1.97 -22.41
C ASP A 7 -15.27 -1.60 -23.60
N SER A 8 -13.97 -1.55 -23.41
CA SER A 8 -13.01 -1.19 -24.46
C SER A 8 -11.95 -2.26 -24.68
N GLU A 9 -11.71 -2.55 -25.96
CA GLU A 9 -10.61 -3.42 -26.38
C GLU A 9 -9.47 -2.58 -26.94
N THR A 10 -8.25 -2.93 -26.55
CA THR A 10 -7.07 -2.09 -26.76
C THR A 10 -5.93 -2.84 -27.43
N HIS A 11 -4.90 -2.13 -27.83
CA HIS A 11 -3.60 -2.76 -28.06
C HIS A 11 -3.12 -3.49 -26.81
N ALA A 12 -2.19 -4.43 -26.99
CA ALA A 12 -1.63 -5.18 -25.88
C ALA A 12 -0.96 -4.27 -24.83
N ILE A 13 -1.23 -4.56 -23.57
CA ILE A 13 -0.56 -3.91 -22.46
C ILE A 13 0.91 -4.36 -22.42
N GLY A 14 1.83 -3.40 -22.27
CA GLY A 14 3.26 -3.69 -22.20
C GLY A 14 4.07 -2.55 -21.59
N PRO A 15 5.40 -2.71 -21.50
CA PRO A 15 6.28 -1.64 -21.05
C PRO A 15 6.10 -0.37 -21.87
N GLY A 16 5.83 0.77 -21.21
CA GLY A 16 5.56 2.06 -21.86
C GLY A 16 4.16 2.20 -22.46
N ALA A 17 3.32 1.17 -22.40
CA ALA A 17 1.94 1.15 -22.88
C ALA A 17 1.02 0.50 -21.84
N VAL A 18 1.00 1.02 -20.61
CA VAL A 18 0.15 0.52 -19.50
C VAL A 18 -1.31 0.98 -19.69
N ALA A 19 -1.53 2.15 -20.28
CA ALA A 19 -2.82 2.58 -20.83
C ALA A 19 -2.71 2.64 -22.36
N PRO A 20 -2.89 1.50 -23.08
CA PRO A 20 -2.71 1.45 -24.53
C PRO A 20 -3.88 2.10 -25.27
N ARG A 21 -3.66 2.34 -26.57
CA ARG A 21 -4.70 2.91 -27.44
C ARG A 21 -5.89 1.95 -27.60
N ILE A 22 -7.08 2.53 -27.63
CA ILE A 22 -8.32 1.79 -27.87
C ILE A 22 -8.41 1.44 -29.36
N VAL A 23 -8.77 0.20 -29.64
CA VAL A 23 -9.04 -0.33 -30.98
C VAL A 23 -10.55 -0.30 -31.29
N CYS A 24 -11.36 -0.79 -30.34
CA CYS A 24 -12.81 -0.74 -30.44
C CYS A 24 -13.42 -0.58 -29.04
N ALA A 25 -14.69 -0.21 -29.03
CA ALA A 25 -15.50 -0.20 -27.82
C ALA A 25 -16.88 -0.80 -28.12
N SER A 26 -17.36 -1.60 -27.18
CA SER A 26 -18.68 -2.21 -27.22
C SER A 26 -19.60 -1.54 -26.21
N PHE A 27 -20.88 -1.49 -26.55
CA PHE A 27 -21.92 -0.87 -25.75
C PHE A 27 -23.13 -1.80 -25.65
N ALA A 28 -23.76 -1.83 -24.49
CA ALA A 28 -24.99 -2.55 -24.27
C ALA A 28 -26.02 -1.70 -23.52
N GLY A 29 -27.29 -1.81 -23.84
CA GLY A 29 -28.36 -1.12 -23.15
C GLY A 29 -29.70 -1.80 -23.40
N ARG A 30 -30.78 -1.28 -22.79
CA ARG A 30 -32.14 -1.73 -23.05
C ARG A 30 -32.82 -0.83 -24.04
N SER A 31 -33.50 -1.44 -25.06
CA SER A 31 -34.44 -0.75 -25.94
C SER A 31 -35.70 -0.33 -25.18
N ASP A 32 -36.54 0.48 -25.78
CA ASP A 32 -37.85 0.84 -25.21
C ASP A 32 -38.78 -0.39 -25.03
N ALA A 33 -38.54 -1.46 -25.80
CA ALA A 33 -39.24 -2.74 -25.64
C ALA A 33 -38.62 -3.65 -24.54
N GLY A 34 -37.53 -3.21 -23.89
CA GLY A 34 -36.81 -3.98 -22.86
C GLY A 34 -35.84 -5.03 -23.40
N GLU A 35 -35.64 -5.12 -24.70
CA GLU A 35 -34.68 -6.02 -25.33
C GLU A 35 -33.25 -5.47 -25.18
N ILE A 36 -32.25 -6.36 -25.10
CA ILE A 36 -30.85 -5.95 -25.05
C ILE A 36 -30.38 -5.57 -26.46
N GLU A 37 -29.97 -4.33 -26.60
CA GLU A 37 -29.29 -3.84 -27.81
C GLU A 37 -27.78 -3.80 -27.55
N ARG A 38 -26.99 -4.27 -28.52
CA ARG A 38 -25.53 -4.33 -28.49
C ARG A 38 -24.97 -3.61 -29.70
N PHE A 39 -23.92 -2.83 -29.48
CA PHE A 39 -23.26 -2.08 -30.55
C PHE A 39 -21.76 -2.23 -30.40
N LEU A 40 -21.04 -2.40 -31.49
CA LEU A 40 -19.58 -2.39 -31.57
C LEU A 40 -19.14 -1.24 -32.47
N TRP A 41 -18.26 -0.41 -31.99
CA TRP A 41 -17.64 0.67 -32.76
C TRP A 41 -16.13 0.50 -32.75
N ALA A 42 -15.51 0.58 -33.92
CA ALA A 42 -14.08 0.45 -34.11
C ALA A 42 -13.42 1.80 -34.44
N ASN A 43 -12.14 1.89 -34.21
CA ASN A 43 -11.34 3.11 -34.44
C ASN A 43 -11.42 3.59 -35.90
N GLY A 44 -11.56 2.66 -36.86
CA GLY A 44 -11.82 2.97 -38.27
C GLY A 44 -13.19 3.61 -38.58
N SER A 45 -14.09 3.74 -37.60
CA SER A 45 -15.49 4.18 -37.78
C SER A 45 -15.89 5.36 -36.87
N ARG A 46 -14.97 6.31 -36.60
CA ARG A 46 -15.24 7.49 -35.79
C ARG A 46 -15.64 7.19 -34.34
N LEU A 47 -14.98 6.21 -33.75
CA LEU A 47 -15.15 5.84 -32.33
C LEU A 47 -14.96 7.03 -31.38
N ASP A 48 -14.09 7.99 -31.73
CA ASP A 48 -13.86 9.23 -31.01
C ASP A 48 -15.15 10.01 -30.70
N LEU A 49 -16.05 10.12 -31.69
CA LEU A 49 -17.32 10.81 -31.53
C LEU A 49 -18.30 10.04 -30.64
N ILE A 50 -18.35 8.73 -30.79
CA ILE A 50 -19.24 7.88 -29.99
C ILE A 50 -18.82 7.94 -28.52
N ILE A 51 -17.52 7.79 -28.20
CA ILE A 51 -17.01 7.95 -26.84
C ILE A 51 -17.31 9.34 -26.30
N LYS A 52 -17.08 10.38 -27.10
CA LYS A 52 -17.37 11.79 -26.70
C LYS A 52 -18.85 11.98 -26.39
N ASP A 53 -19.76 11.47 -27.21
CA ASP A 53 -21.21 11.62 -27.00
C ASP A 53 -21.69 10.78 -25.80
N THR A 54 -21.12 9.60 -25.59
CA THR A 54 -21.40 8.75 -24.43
C THR A 54 -20.97 9.44 -23.12
N LEU A 55 -19.76 10.01 -23.08
CA LEU A 55 -19.27 10.79 -21.93
C LEU A 55 -20.10 12.04 -21.68
N ARG A 56 -20.52 12.77 -22.75
CA ARG A 56 -21.44 13.93 -22.61
C ARG A 56 -22.79 13.51 -22.04
N GLY A 57 -23.31 12.36 -22.45
CA GLY A 57 -24.54 11.80 -21.90
C GLY A 57 -24.45 11.61 -20.39
N ALA A 58 -23.35 11.06 -19.89
CA ALA A 58 -23.09 10.89 -18.47
C ALA A 58 -22.89 12.26 -17.78
N ALA A 59 -22.05 13.13 -18.33
CA ALA A 59 -21.78 14.46 -17.77
C ALA A 59 -23.05 15.30 -17.62
N SER A 60 -23.95 15.28 -18.62
CA SER A 60 -25.23 16.01 -18.61
C SER A 60 -26.34 15.34 -17.78
N GLY A 61 -26.15 14.10 -17.35
CA GLY A 61 -27.18 13.33 -16.66
C GLY A 61 -28.30 12.79 -17.56
N SER A 62 -28.12 12.78 -18.90
CA SER A 62 -29.07 12.18 -19.83
C SER A 62 -28.94 10.64 -19.90
N SER A 63 -27.79 10.10 -19.54
CA SER A 63 -27.54 8.65 -19.44
C SER A 63 -26.73 8.32 -18.18
N ARG A 64 -26.81 7.06 -17.75
CA ARG A 64 -25.91 6.46 -16.76
C ARG A 64 -24.95 5.51 -17.45
N LEU A 65 -23.66 5.72 -17.25
CA LEU A 65 -22.61 4.91 -17.81
C LEU A 65 -22.17 3.84 -16.80
N VAL A 66 -22.07 2.60 -17.25
CA VAL A 66 -21.70 1.44 -16.42
C VAL A 66 -20.46 0.78 -17.00
N THR A 67 -19.45 0.55 -16.17
CA THR A 67 -18.20 -0.13 -16.52
C THR A 67 -17.95 -1.31 -15.60
N HIS A 68 -16.93 -2.11 -15.91
CA HIS A 68 -16.38 -3.12 -15.03
C HIS A 68 -14.87 -2.91 -14.87
N GLY A 69 -14.43 -2.34 -13.74
CA GLY A 69 -13.02 -1.96 -13.55
C GLY A 69 -12.60 -0.78 -14.42
N GLY A 70 -13.53 0.13 -14.73
CA GLY A 70 -13.44 1.19 -15.72
C GLY A 70 -12.30 2.20 -15.54
N GLY A 71 -11.57 2.18 -14.41
CA GLY A 71 -10.36 3.00 -14.25
C GLY A 71 -9.35 2.81 -15.38
N PHE A 72 -9.23 1.57 -15.90
CA PHE A 72 -8.44 1.24 -17.07
C PHE A 72 -9.00 1.88 -18.34
N ASP A 73 -10.29 1.67 -18.62
CA ASP A 73 -10.93 2.14 -19.85
C ASP A 73 -10.87 3.66 -19.96
N TYR A 74 -11.18 4.39 -18.89
CA TYR A 74 -11.07 5.85 -18.88
C TYR A 74 -9.63 6.33 -19.08
N ALA A 75 -8.63 5.63 -18.55
CA ALA A 75 -7.23 5.96 -18.80
C ALA A 75 -6.83 5.70 -20.25
N CYS A 76 -7.31 4.63 -20.86
CA CYS A 76 -7.12 4.35 -22.28
C CYS A 76 -7.81 5.39 -23.19
N VAL A 77 -9.00 5.90 -22.81
CA VAL A 77 -9.63 7.05 -23.48
C VAL A 77 -8.70 8.27 -23.43
N CYS A 78 -8.17 8.61 -22.27
CA CYS A 78 -7.26 9.73 -22.10
C CYS A 78 -5.94 9.58 -22.89
N ALA A 79 -5.43 8.36 -23.02
CA ALA A 79 -4.23 8.07 -23.80
C ALA A 79 -4.49 8.11 -25.30
N THR A 80 -5.69 7.68 -25.73
CA THR A 80 -6.07 7.64 -27.15
C THR A 80 -6.49 9.02 -27.67
N TRP A 81 -7.28 9.76 -26.86
CA TRP A 81 -7.84 11.08 -27.19
C TRP A 81 -7.60 12.08 -26.03
N PRO A 82 -6.39 12.66 -25.92
CA PRO A 82 -6.07 13.58 -24.80
C PRO A 82 -7.00 14.80 -24.70
N GLU A 83 -7.64 15.19 -25.80
CA GLU A 83 -8.63 16.27 -25.80
C GLU A 83 -9.93 15.92 -25.06
N LEU A 84 -10.19 14.64 -24.78
CA LEU A 84 -11.36 14.19 -24.00
C LEU A 84 -11.08 14.17 -22.48
N ILE A 85 -9.88 14.41 -22.01
CA ILE A 85 -9.53 14.41 -20.58
C ILE A 85 -10.51 15.27 -19.75
N PRO A 86 -10.80 16.54 -20.11
CA PRO A 86 -11.76 17.33 -19.34
C PRO A 86 -13.14 16.69 -19.23
N LEU A 87 -13.61 16.10 -20.33
CA LEU A 87 -14.92 15.47 -20.38
C LEU A 87 -14.97 14.15 -19.59
N VAL A 88 -13.88 13.37 -19.56
CA VAL A 88 -13.75 12.19 -18.70
C VAL A 88 -13.88 12.58 -17.22
N PHE A 89 -13.17 13.61 -16.77
CA PHE A 89 -13.29 14.10 -15.40
C PHE A 89 -14.69 14.66 -15.10
N GLU A 90 -15.30 15.39 -16.04
CA GLU A 90 -16.65 15.91 -15.90
C GLU A 90 -17.68 14.77 -15.75
N ALA A 91 -17.59 13.74 -16.60
CA ALA A 91 -18.47 12.56 -16.53
C ALA A 91 -18.30 11.83 -15.19
N LEU A 92 -17.06 11.56 -14.74
CA LEU A 92 -16.78 10.90 -13.47
C LEU A 92 -17.22 11.69 -12.22
N HIS A 93 -17.29 13.02 -12.32
CA HIS A 93 -17.79 13.88 -11.22
C HIS A 93 -19.30 14.12 -11.28
N SER A 94 -19.98 13.69 -12.34
CA SER A 94 -21.43 13.98 -12.54
C SER A 94 -22.35 13.17 -11.64
N GLY A 95 -21.85 12.09 -11.03
CA GLY A 95 -22.68 11.13 -10.31
C GLY A 95 -23.41 10.12 -11.22
N ASN A 96 -23.09 10.09 -12.51
CA ASN A 96 -23.75 9.22 -13.49
C ASN A 96 -22.85 8.10 -14.06
N CYS A 97 -21.64 7.94 -13.52
CA CYS A 97 -20.76 6.83 -13.85
C CYS A 97 -20.76 5.82 -12.69
N THR A 98 -21.00 4.56 -13.00
CA THR A 98 -21.02 3.45 -12.04
C THR A 98 -20.15 2.30 -12.51
N ASP A 99 -19.80 1.39 -11.59
CA ASP A 99 -18.86 0.33 -11.90
C ASP A 99 -19.20 -0.96 -11.14
N THR A 100 -19.38 -2.05 -11.85
CA THR A 100 -19.84 -3.31 -11.27
C THR A 100 -18.82 -3.94 -10.31
N LEU A 101 -17.51 -3.72 -10.50
CA LEU A 101 -16.47 -4.21 -9.61
C LEU A 101 -16.51 -3.45 -8.25
N TRP A 102 -16.50 -2.11 -8.29
CA TRP A 102 -16.52 -1.30 -7.06
C TRP A 102 -17.84 -1.44 -6.34
N ARG A 103 -18.93 -1.56 -7.08
CA ARG A 103 -20.26 -1.86 -6.53
C ARG A 103 -20.26 -3.17 -5.79
N GLU A 104 -19.74 -4.26 -6.37
CA GLU A 104 -19.68 -5.57 -5.71
C GLU A 104 -18.87 -5.51 -4.41
N LYS A 105 -17.71 -4.86 -4.44
CA LYS A 105 -16.91 -4.68 -3.22
C LYS A 105 -17.68 -3.92 -2.13
N LEU A 106 -18.40 -2.85 -2.47
CA LEU A 106 -19.20 -2.09 -1.50
C LEU A 106 -20.40 -2.90 -0.98
N LEU A 107 -21.05 -3.69 -1.84
CA LEU A 107 -22.10 -4.62 -1.42
C LEU A 107 -21.54 -5.64 -0.42
N ASN A 108 -20.37 -6.22 -0.69
CA ASN A 108 -19.73 -7.16 0.21
C ASN A 108 -19.30 -6.51 1.54
N LEU A 109 -18.75 -5.28 1.51
CA LEU A 109 -18.44 -4.53 2.73
C LEU A 109 -19.67 -4.25 3.58
N SER A 110 -20.78 -3.86 2.96
CA SER A 110 -22.02 -3.54 3.67
C SER A 110 -22.86 -4.76 4.06
N THR A 111 -22.52 -5.95 3.59
CA THR A 111 -23.20 -7.20 3.92
C THR A 111 -22.36 -8.10 4.84
N THR A 112 -21.21 -8.58 4.37
CA THR A 112 -20.32 -9.49 5.11
C THR A 112 -19.13 -8.81 5.75
N GLY A 113 -18.74 -7.63 5.26
CA GLY A 113 -17.54 -6.90 5.69
C GLY A 113 -16.22 -7.48 5.16
N ARG A 114 -16.26 -8.45 4.25
CA ARG A 114 -15.09 -9.18 3.73
C ARG A 114 -14.90 -8.93 2.23
N LEU A 115 -13.65 -8.71 1.81
CA LEU A 115 -13.31 -8.48 0.41
C LEU A 115 -12.38 -9.56 -0.19
N ASP A 116 -11.54 -10.19 0.61
CA ASP A 116 -10.51 -11.08 0.08
C ASP A 116 -10.95 -12.56 0.10
N ALA A 117 -11.59 -13.01 1.16
CA ALA A 117 -12.04 -14.39 1.29
C ALA A 117 -13.23 -14.54 2.26
N VAL A 118 -13.99 -15.64 2.10
CA VAL A 118 -15.04 -16.09 3.01
C VAL A 118 -14.60 -17.41 3.64
N GLU A 119 -14.71 -17.51 4.96
CA GLU A 119 -14.47 -18.76 5.69
C GLU A 119 -15.66 -19.71 5.47
N LEU A 120 -15.38 -20.91 4.97
CA LEU A 120 -16.37 -21.95 4.76
C LEU A 120 -16.67 -22.72 6.06
N PRO A 121 -17.80 -23.46 6.14
CA PRO A 121 -18.16 -24.22 7.34
C PRO A 121 -17.13 -25.27 7.78
N ASP A 122 -16.27 -25.74 6.88
CA ASP A 122 -15.19 -26.67 7.16
C ASP A 122 -13.89 -25.99 7.65
N GLY A 123 -13.89 -24.67 7.81
CA GLY A 123 -12.74 -23.86 8.23
C GLY A 123 -11.75 -23.55 7.11
N SER A 124 -12.03 -23.95 5.88
CA SER A 124 -11.25 -23.50 4.72
C SER A 124 -11.66 -22.11 4.27
N GLU A 125 -10.78 -21.41 3.54
CA GLU A 125 -11.07 -20.08 2.98
C GLU A 125 -11.33 -20.19 1.47
N MET A 126 -12.45 -19.60 1.03
CA MET A 126 -12.76 -19.41 -0.39
C MET A 126 -12.48 -17.95 -0.77
N LYS A 127 -11.59 -17.75 -1.75
CA LYS A 127 -11.32 -16.40 -2.29
C LYS A 127 -12.54 -15.84 -3.00
N ILE A 128 -12.78 -14.54 -2.80
CA ILE A 128 -13.83 -13.81 -3.53
C ILE A 128 -13.22 -13.30 -4.82
N GLY A 129 -13.80 -13.69 -5.96
CA GLY A 129 -13.44 -13.19 -7.27
C GLY A 129 -14.24 -11.93 -7.62
N TYR A 130 -13.59 -11.01 -8.31
CA TYR A 130 -14.17 -9.73 -8.73
C TYR A 130 -13.99 -9.47 -10.23
N SER A 131 -13.49 -10.42 -11.01
CA SER A 131 -13.48 -10.28 -12.46
C SER A 131 -14.90 -10.30 -13.01
N LEU A 132 -15.12 -9.76 -14.21
CA LEU A 132 -16.43 -9.82 -14.84
C LEU A 132 -16.92 -11.26 -14.96
N ALA A 133 -16.04 -12.21 -15.33
CA ALA A 133 -16.38 -13.64 -15.38
C ALA A 133 -16.80 -14.22 -14.02
N ASP A 134 -16.16 -13.80 -12.92
CA ASP A 134 -16.56 -14.21 -11.57
C ASP A 134 -17.97 -13.71 -11.23
N LEU A 135 -18.27 -12.44 -11.57
CA LEU A 135 -19.57 -11.84 -11.31
C LEU A 135 -20.67 -12.41 -12.23
N GLU A 136 -20.38 -12.67 -13.51
CA GLU A 136 -21.30 -13.36 -14.41
C GLU A 136 -21.63 -14.77 -13.89
N LYS A 137 -20.62 -15.50 -13.41
CA LYS A 137 -20.84 -16.81 -12.80
C LYS A 137 -21.70 -16.73 -11.55
N GLN A 138 -21.43 -15.74 -10.68
CA GLN A 138 -22.16 -15.53 -9.42
C GLN A 138 -23.62 -15.13 -9.66
N TYR A 139 -23.88 -14.17 -10.53
CA TYR A 139 -25.18 -13.55 -10.70
C TYR A 139 -26.02 -14.17 -11.82
N LEU A 140 -25.37 -14.63 -12.90
CA LEU A 140 -26.04 -15.09 -14.12
C LEU A 140 -25.90 -16.60 -14.35
N GLY A 141 -25.07 -17.30 -13.55
CA GLY A 141 -24.74 -18.71 -13.76
C GLY A 141 -23.93 -18.98 -15.04
N ARG A 142 -23.36 -17.95 -15.66
CA ARG A 142 -22.56 -18.05 -16.88
C ARG A 142 -21.07 -18.20 -16.51
N ASP A 143 -20.44 -19.32 -16.87
CA ASP A 143 -19.01 -19.54 -16.66
C ASP A 143 -18.21 -19.21 -17.93
N ARG A 144 -17.63 -18.02 -17.98
CA ARG A 144 -16.77 -17.55 -19.08
C ARG A 144 -15.29 -17.52 -18.68
N THR A 145 -14.90 -18.25 -17.63
CA THR A 145 -13.54 -18.23 -17.13
C THR A 145 -12.52 -18.68 -18.19
N ALA A 146 -12.87 -19.69 -18.99
CA ALA A 146 -11.99 -20.18 -20.05
C ALA A 146 -11.75 -19.16 -21.18
N GLU A 147 -12.70 -18.28 -21.45
CA GLU A 147 -12.56 -17.21 -22.47
C GLU A 147 -11.66 -16.07 -22.00
N LYS A 148 -11.44 -15.96 -20.68
CA LYS A 148 -10.63 -14.91 -20.04
C LYS A 148 -9.21 -15.34 -19.73
N ASP A 149 -8.82 -16.60 -20.01
CA ASP A 149 -7.44 -17.04 -19.86
C ASP A 149 -6.54 -16.34 -20.90
N ASP A 150 -5.38 -15.86 -20.46
CA ASP A 150 -4.37 -15.18 -21.29
C ASP A 150 -3.61 -16.21 -22.18
N GLN A 151 -4.35 -17.05 -22.93
CA GLN A 151 -3.75 -17.98 -23.88
C GLN A 151 -3.42 -17.23 -25.18
N GLU A 152 -2.32 -17.62 -25.83
CA GLU A 152 -1.80 -16.95 -27.03
C GLU A 152 -2.80 -16.86 -28.21
N ASP A 153 -3.84 -17.69 -28.22
CA ASP A 153 -4.82 -17.77 -29.30
C ASP A 153 -6.13 -16.98 -29.05
N HIS A 154 -6.23 -16.23 -27.92
CA HIS A 154 -7.45 -15.48 -27.59
C HIS A 154 -7.44 -14.03 -28.10
N TRP A 155 -8.58 -13.54 -28.59
CA TRP A 155 -8.75 -12.16 -29.07
C TRP A 155 -8.35 -11.10 -28.03
N ARG A 156 -8.53 -11.38 -26.76
CA ARG A 156 -8.15 -10.48 -25.66
C ARG A 156 -6.76 -9.85 -25.81
N VAL A 157 -5.80 -10.56 -26.39
CA VAL A 157 -4.42 -10.07 -26.57
C VAL A 157 -4.10 -9.66 -28.01
N HIS A 158 -5.06 -9.81 -28.94
CA HIS A 158 -4.83 -9.62 -30.39
C HIS A 158 -5.62 -8.48 -31.03
N TYR A 159 -6.46 -7.75 -30.28
CA TYR A 159 -7.22 -6.64 -30.86
C TYR A 159 -6.37 -5.59 -31.58
N GLY A 160 -5.12 -5.40 -31.18
CA GLY A 160 -4.20 -4.52 -31.89
C GLY A 160 -4.03 -4.83 -33.40
N LEU A 161 -4.30 -6.08 -33.83
CA LEU A 161 -4.26 -6.49 -35.25
C LEU A 161 -5.46 -5.93 -36.04
N LEU A 162 -6.52 -5.51 -35.37
CA LEU A 162 -7.76 -4.99 -35.97
C LEU A 162 -7.79 -3.46 -35.97
N ASP A 163 -6.74 -2.78 -35.49
CA ASP A 163 -6.70 -1.31 -35.43
C ASP A 163 -6.79 -0.72 -36.85
N GLY A 164 -7.65 0.28 -37.01
CA GLY A 164 -7.93 0.92 -38.28
C GLY A 164 -8.97 0.24 -39.15
N LEU A 165 -9.45 -0.98 -38.82
CA LEU A 165 -10.58 -1.62 -39.48
C LEU A 165 -11.90 -1.03 -38.94
N ARG A 166 -12.97 -1.17 -39.75
CA ARG A 166 -14.33 -0.88 -39.32
C ARG A 166 -14.91 -2.10 -38.59
N ALA A 167 -15.87 -1.90 -37.72
CA ALA A 167 -16.45 -2.97 -36.90
C ALA A 167 -17.03 -4.12 -37.76
N GLU A 168 -17.57 -3.79 -38.95
CA GLU A 168 -18.13 -4.77 -39.90
C GLU A 168 -17.05 -5.64 -40.57
N GLU A 169 -15.79 -5.25 -40.47
CA GLU A 169 -14.63 -5.97 -41.01
C GLU A 169 -13.97 -6.88 -39.99
N PHE A 170 -14.46 -6.86 -38.75
CA PHE A 170 -13.93 -7.71 -37.67
C PHE A 170 -14.32 -9.16 -37.87
N PRO A 171 -13.48 -10.13 -37.53
CA PRO A 171 -13.88 -11.53 -37.38
C PRO A 171 -15.08 -11.65 -36.43
N GLU A 172 -16.01 -12.56 -36.80
CA GLU A 172 -17.27 -12.72 -36.05
C GLU A 172 -17.04 -13.05 -34.56
N ASP A 173 -16.06 -13.89 -34.27
CA ASP A 173 -15.67 -14.26 -32.92
C ASP A 173 -15.03 -13.09 -32.11
N ALA A 174 -14.23 -12.23 -32.75
CA ALA A 174 -13.73 -11.01 -32.15
C ALA A 174 -14.85 -10.03 -31.79
N ALA A 175 -15.76 -9.78 -32.75
CA ALA A 175 -16.89 -8.90 -32.52
C ALA A 175 -17.82 -9.44 -31.42
N ALA A 176 -18.06 -10.76 -31.40
CA ALA A 176 -18.89 -11.42 -30.40
C ALA A 176 -18.26 -11.33 -28.99
N TYR A 177 -16.95 -11.53 -28.88
CA TYR A 177 -16.22 -11.42 -27.61
C TYR A 177 -16.38 -10.02 -27.00
N ALA A 178 -16.05 -8.97 -27.75
CA ALA A 178 -16.16 -7.59 -27.26
C ALA A 178 -17.59 -7.24 -26.82
N MET A 179 -18.59 -7.58 -27.65
CA MET A 179 -19.98 -7.30 -27.32
C MET A 179 -20.51 -8.07 -26.12
N ALA A 180 -19.98 -9.27 -25.86
CA ALA A 180 -20.36 -10.07 -24.69
C ALA A 180 -19.90 -9.43 -23.37
N ASP A 181 -18.78 -8.70 -23.34
CA ASP A 181 -18.29 -8.04 -22.13
C ASP A 181 -19.19 -6.84 -21.75
N ALA A 182 -19.61 -6.02 -22.71
CA ALA A 182 -20.58 -4.96 -22.43
C ALA A 182 -21.96 -5.51 -22.01
N GLU A 183 -22.44 -6.60 -22.65
CA GLU A 183 -23.68 -7.27 -22.23
C GLU A 183 -23.58 -7.83 -20.81
N GLY A 184 -22.49 -8.55 -20.51
CA GLY A 184 -22.22 -9.09 -19.18
C GLY A 184 -22.19 -7.99 -18.10
N THR A 185 -21.54 -6.87 -18.39
CA THR A 185 -21.50 -5.70 -17.52
C THR A 185 -22.89 -5.13 -17.24
N LEU A 186 -23.76 -5.01 -18.28
CA LEU A 186 -25.15 -4.57 -18.11
C LEU A 186 -25.94 -5.51 -17.20
N LEU A 187 -25.90 -6.81 -17.50
CA LEU A 187 -26.67 -7.81 -16.76
C LEU A 187 -26.23 -7.97 -15.32
N VAL A 188 -24.91 -7.93 -15.06
CA VAL A 188 -24.37 -7.92 -13.70
C VAL A 188 -24.82 -6.67 -12.96
N HIS A 189 -24.80 -5.49 -13.58
CA HIS A 189 -25.28 -4.27 -12.97
C HIS A 189 -26.77 -4.38 -12.56
N GLU A 190 -27.63 -4.91 -13.44
CA GLU A 190 -29.04 -5.12 -13.15
C GLU A 190 -29.25 -6.08 -11.96
N ALA A 191 -28.53 -7.20 -11.95
CA ALA A 191 -28.59 -8.18 -10.87
C ALA A 191 -28.07 -7.61 -9.52
N GLN A 192 -27.06 -6.77 -9.54
CA GLN A 192 -26.59 -6.06 -8.35
C GLN A 192 -27.62 -5.03 -7.82
N GLU A 193 -28.37 -4.37 -8.71
CA GLU A 193 -29.49 -3.50 -8.28
C GLU A 193 -30.62 -4.30 -7.62
N ASP A 194 -30.92 -5.52 -8.09
CA ASP A 194 -31.89 -6.40 -7.45
C ASP A 194 -31.40 -6.86 -6.08
N ARG A 195 -30.16 -7.31 -5.96
CA ARG A 195 -29.54 -7.64 -4.66
C ARG A 195 -29.61 -6.48 -3.67
N LYS A 196 -29.36 -5.26 -4.12
CA LYS A 196 -29.45 -4.06 -3.28
C LYS A 196 -30.88 -3.78 -2.79
N ARG A 197 -31.89 -4.09 -3.60
CA ARG A 197 -33.31 -3.98 -3.18
C ARG A 197 -33.69 -5.04 -2.14
N GLU A 198 -33.20 -6.26 -2.28
CA GLU A 198 -33.44 -7.35 -1.32
C GLU A 198 -32.77 -7.08 0.04
N TRP A 199 -31.59 -6.48 0.03
CA TRP A 199 -30.79 -6.22 1.22
C TRP A 199 -30.85 -4.74 1.59
N THR A 200 -31.89 -4.35 2.35
CA THR A 200 -32.19 -2.95 2.67
C THR A 200 -31.06 -2.20 3.39
N PHE A 201 -30.08 -2.90 3.96
CA PHE A 201 -28.90 -2.35 4.60
C PHE A 201 -27.65 -2.33 3.70
N ALA A 202 -27.72 -2.91 2.49
CA ALA A 202 -26.63 -2.84 1.54
C ALA A 202 -26.45 -1.40 1.02
N SER A 203 -25.22 -0.97 0.88
CA SER A 203 -24.90 0.40 0.46
C SER A 203 -23.80 0.44 -0.57
N THR A 204 -24.02 1.24 -1.60
CA THR A 204 -23.04 1.55 -2.66
C THR A 204 -22.70 3.06 -2.68
N LYS A 205 -22.92 3.76 -1.57
CA LYS A 205 -22.94 5.22 -1.52
C LYS A 205 -21.64 5.89 -1.97
N THR A 206 -20.49 5.22 -1.89
CA THR A 206 -19.19 5.75 -2.30
C THR A 206 -18.70 5.17 -3.64
N GLU A 207 -19.56 4.50 -4.42
CA GLU A 207 -19.19 3.81 -5.66
C GLU A 207 -18.49 4.75 -6.67
N GLU A 208 -19.08 5.90 -6.93
CA GLU A 208 -18.53 6.91 -7.85
C GLU A 208 -17.18 7.45 -7.38
N PHE A 209 -17.04 7.65 -6.08
CA PHE A 209 -15.77 8.05 -5.48
C PHE A 209 -14.69 6.97 -5.63
N GLN A 210 -15.05 5.67 -5.49
CA GLN A 210 -14.11 4.58 -5.70
C GLN A 210 -13.72 4.45 -7.18
N LEU A 211 -14.66 4.63 -8.10
CA LEU A 211 -14.40 4.62 -9.54
C LEU A 211 -13.46 5.77 -9.93
N LEU A 212 -13.74 7.01 -9.49
CA LEU A 212 -12.86 8.15 -9.72
C LEU A 212 -11.46 7.90 -9.13
N SER A 213 -11.40 7.36 -7.91
CA SER A 213 -10.10 7.05 -7.28
C SER A 213 -9.34 5.97 -8.05
N SER A 214 -10.03 4.95 -8.57
CA SER A 214 -9.40 3.91 -9.38
C SER A 214 -8.84 4.46 -10.70
N PHE A 215 -9.55 5.38 -11.33
CA PHE A 215 -9.08 6.06 -12.53
C PHE A 215 -7.85 6.93 -12.26
N CYS A 216 -7.87 7.76 -11.21
CA CYS A 216 -6.73 8.60 -10.82
C CYS A 216 -5.48 7.74 -10.51
N LEU A 217 -5.64 6.68 -9.72
CA LEU A 217 -4.57 5.73 -9.40
C LEU A 217 -4.07 4.99 -10.66
N TYR A 218 -4.94 4.77 -11.65
CA TYR A 218 -4.52 4.14 -12.90
C TYR A 218 -3.68 5.09 -13.77
N LEU A 219 -3.97 6.40 -13.78
CA LEU A 219 -3.13 7.40 -14.45
C LEU A 219 -1.72 7.45 -13.83
N GLU A 220 -1.61 7.35 -12.50
CA GLU A 220 -0.32 7.25 -11.80
C GLU A 220 0.41 5.95 -12.18
N THR A 221 -0.31 4.82 -12.17
CA THR A 221 0.23 3.53 -12.62
C THR A 221 0.75 3.61 -14.05
N ALA A 222 -0.01 4.21 -14.96
CA ALA A 222 0.37 4.32 -16.37
C ALA A 222 1.63 5.17 -16.58
N TRP A 223 1.79 6.25 -15.83
CA TRP A 223 2.99 7.08 -15.90
C TRP A 223 4.22 6.37 -15.34
N GLY A 224 4.12 5.78 -14.15
CA GLY A 224 5.18 5.07 -13.46
C GLY A 224 6.36 5.95 -13.05
N MET A 225 7.28 5.41 -12.26
CA MET A 225 8.44 6.08 -11.69
C MET A 225 9.73 5.62 -12.37
N ALA A 226 10.56 6.56 -12.82
CA ALA A 226 11.82 6.24 -13.48
C ALA A 226 12.85 5.68 -12.49
N THR A 227 13.68 4.74 -12.94
CA THR A 227 14.77 4.17 -12.15
C THR A 227 16.08 4.93 -12.37
N ASN A 228 16.97 4.82 -11.39
CA ASN A 228 18.35 5.31 -11.46
C ASN A 228 19.31 4.12 -11.59
N PRO A 229 19.69 3.71 -12.81
CA PRO A 229 20.52 2.52 -13.02
C PRO A 229 21.87 2.57 -12.31
N GLU A 230 22.48 3.76 -12.20
CA GLU A 230 23.77 3.95 -11.54
C GLU A 230 23.64 3.73 -10.03
N ALA A 231 22.63 4.33 -9.39
CA ALA A 231 22.34 4.13 -7.98
C ALA A 231 21.97 2.68 -7.69
N VAL A 232 21.20 2.03 -8.57
CA VAL A 232 20.82 0.60 -8.43
C VAL A 232 22.05 -0.29 -8.53
N ALA A 233 22.96 -0.05 -9.49
CA ALA A 233 24.20 -0.82 -9.61
C ALA A 233 25.12 -0.62 -8.40
N GLU A 234 25.22 0.59 -7.85
CA GLU A 234 25.98 0.83 -6.61
C GLU A 234 25.35 0.15 -5.41
N MET A 235 24.03 0.22 -5.24
CA MET A 235 23.31 -0.51 -4.20
C MET A 235 23.60 -2.01 -4.27
N ARG A 236 23.58 -2.61 -5.46
CA ARG A 236 23.90 -4.03 -5.64
C ARG A 236 25.31 -4.34 -5.16
N ARG A 237 26.31 -3.58 -5.59
CA ARG A 237 27.70 -3.76 -5.13
C ARG A 237 27.85 -3.69 -3.62
N GLN A 238 27.19 -2.70 -2.98
CA GLN A 238 27.24 -2.54 -1.53
C GLN A 238 26.55 -3.72 -0.82
N VAL A 239 25.39 -4.13 -1.29
CA VAL A 239 24.62 -5.25 -0.71
C VAL A 239 25.41 -6.55 -0.81
N GLU A 240 25.99 -6.87 -1.97
CA GLU A 240 26.79 -8.07 -2.18
C GLU A 240 28.05 -8.09 -1.28
N ARG A 241 28.75 -6.96 -1.17
CA ARG A 241 29.90 -6.82 -0.26
C ARG A 241 29.53 -7.14 1.18
N VAL A 242 28.44 -6.54 1.69
CA VAL A 242 28.01 -6.75 3.07
C VAL A 242 27.46 -8.15 3.31
N LEU A 243 26.78 -8.75 2.33
CA LEU A 243 26.36 -10.15 2.42
C LEU A 243 27.55 -11.11 2.54
N LEU A 244 28.67 -10.84 1.87
CA LEU A 244 29.90 -11.62 2.00
C LEU A 244 30.52 -11.45 3.41
N GLN A 245 30.70 -10.23 3.89
CA GLN A 245 31.21 -9.96 5.23
C GLN A 245 30.34 -10.58 6.32
N ASN A 246 29.03 -10.44 6.20
CA ASN A 246 28.03 -11.01 7.10
C ASN A 246 28.05 -12.54 7.14
N ARG A 247 28.34 -13.16 5.99
CA ARG A 247 28.44 -14.61 5.88
C ARG A 247 29.49 -15.18 6.82
N ASP A 248 30.68 -14.61 6.81
CA ASP A 248 31.81 -15.13 7.61
C ASP A 248 31.51 -15.07 9.12
N LEU A 249 30.88 -13.98 9.58
CA LEU A 249 30.46 -13.81 10.97
C LEU A 249 29.37 -14.81 11.39
N LEU A 250 28.37 -15.01 10.54
CA LEU A 250 27.26 -15.94 10.81
C LEU A 250 27.67 -17.40 10.72
N VAL A 251 28.66 -17.73 9.88
CA VAL A 251 29.28 -19.07 9.83
C VAL A 251 30.08 -19.33 11.12
N ALA A 252 30.88 -18.38 11.54
CA ALA A 252 31.66 -18.48 12.80
C ALA A 252 30.77 -18.68 14.04
N SER A 253 29.57 -18.07 14.05
CA SER A 253 28.58 -18.22 15.13
C SER A 253 27.78 -19.53 15.07
N GLY A 254 27.88 -20.28 13.97
CA GLY A 254 27.09 -21.47 13.70
C GLY A 254 25.63 -21.21 13.27
N VAL A 255 25.20 -19.94 13.13
CA VAL A 255 23.85 -19.58 12.68
C VAL A 255 23.67 -19.81 11.18
N LEU A 256 24.76 -19.63 10.41
CA LEU A 256 24.78 -19.99 9.01
C LEU A 256 25.61 -21.27 8.84
N ARG A 257 25.03 -22.28 8.21
CA ARG A 257 25.78 -23.49 7.88
C ARG A 257 26.79 -23.14 6.80
N GLY A 258 28.06 -23.24 7.14
CA GLY A 258 29.16 -22.95 6.23
C GLY A 258 29.19 -23.94 5.08
N GLY A 259 29.27 -23.43 3.90
CA GLY A 259 29.42 -24.18 2.65
C GLY A 259 29.17 -23.23 1.49
N ILE A 260 29.84 -23.48 0.39
CA ILE A 260 29.47 -22.96 -0.92
C ILE A 260 28.28 -23.80 -1.37
N GLY A 261 27.06 -23.36 -1.03
CA GLY A 261 25.86 -24.13 -1.26
C GLY A 261 25.70 -25.35 -0.34
N PRO A 262 24.58 -26.08 -0.36
CA PRO A 262 24.46 -27.36 0.29
C PRO A 262 25.55 -28.25 -0.34
N ILE A 263 26.37 -28.88 0.49
CA ILE A 263 27.24 -29.96 0.02
C ILE A 263 26.26 -30.98 -0.55
N PRO A 264 26.20 -31.17 -1.88
CA PRO A 264 25.34 -32.21 -2.44
C PRO A 264 25.73 -33.53 -1.79
N HIS A 265 24.76 -34.39 -1.51
CA HIS A 265 25.09 -35.72 -1.06
C HIS A 265 26.14 -36.29 -2.03
N LYS A 266 27.13 -37.01 -1.51
CA LYS A 266 28.18 -37.63 -2.32
C LYS A 266 27.66 -38.32 -3.60
N ARG A 267 26.45 -38.91 -3.53
CA ARG A 267 25.71 -39.46 -4.67
C ARG A 267 25.29 -38.43 -5.74
N ASP A 268 24.97 -37.19 -5.34
CA ASP A 268 24.55 -36.17 -6.28
C ASP A 268 25.74 -35.50 -6.94
N ILE A 269 26.88 -35.44 -6.24
CA ILE A 269 28.17 -35.05 -6.79
C ILE A 269 28.65 -36.08 -7.82
N GLU A 270 28.56 -37.36 -7.48
CA GLU A 270 28.93 -38.46 -8.40
C GLU A 270 28.04 -38.48 -9.65
N LYS A 271 26.76 -38.22 -9.51
CA LYS A 271 25.83 -38.07 -10.65
C LYS A 271 26.16 -36.85 -11.49
N ALA A 272 26.43 -35.67 -10.87
CA ALA A 272 26.81 -34.47 -11.58
C ALA A 272 28.11 -34.63 -12.34
N ILE A 273 29.12 -35.26 -11.73
CA ILE A 273 30.38 -35.60 -12.37
C ILE A 273 30.15 -36.59 -13.50
N GLY A 274 29.33 -37.65 -13.30
CA GLY A 274 28.97 -38.59 -14.35
C GLY A 274 28.33 -37.92 -15.56
N LEU A 275 27.37 -37.00 -15.32
CA LEU A 275 26.70 -36.25 -16.38
C LEU A 275 27.68 -35.32 -17.14
N LEU A 276 28.61 -34.68 -16.46
CA LEU A 276 29.65 -33.87 -17.07
C LEU A 276 30.62 -34.70 -17.93
N TYR A 277 30.91 -35.90 -17.49
CA TYR A 277 31.69 -36.86 -18.27
C TYR A 277 30.97 -37.29 -19.56
N GLU A 278 29.66 -37.56 -19.48
CA GLU A 278 28.81 -37.88 -20.63
C GLU A 278 28.67 -36.72 -21.61
N LEU A 279 28.70 -35.47 -21.10
CA LEU A 279 28.63 -34.23 -21.91
C LEU A 279 29.98 -33.84 -22.52
N GLY A 280 31.04 -34.60 -22.35
CA GLY A 280 32.39 -34.35 -22.91
C GLY A 280 33.19 -33.25 -22.21
N MET A 281 32.75 -32.79 -21.03
CA MET A 281 33.41 -31.73 -20.24
C MET A 281 34.53 -32.30 -19.32
N ARG A 282 35.31 -33.25 -19.81
CA ARG A 282 36.28 -34.04 -19.02
C ARG A 282 37.39 -33.20 -18.37
N GLU A 283 37.71 -32.04 -18.87
CA GLU A 283 38.90 -31.29 -18.46
C GLU A 283 38.63 -30.16 -17.46
N GLN A 284 37.38 -29.83 -17.11
CA GLN A 284 37.03 -28.65 -16.32
C GLN A 284 36.77 -28.89 -14.84
N VAL A 285 36.81 -30.12 -14.34
CA VAL A 285 36.55 -30.43 -12.91
C VAL A 285 37.83 -30.84 -12.23
N VAL A 286 38.66 -29.87 -11.85
CA VAL A 286 39.90 -30.15 -11.08
C VAL A 286 39.68 -30.01 -9.58
N ARG A 287 38.80 -29.13 -9.14
CA ARG A 287 38.39 -28.96 -7.73
C ARG A 287 36.95 -28.49 -7.66
N TRP A 288 36.23 -28.91 -6.60
CA TRP A 288 34.86 -28.54 -6.33
C TRP A 288 34.70 -27.01 -6.11
N GLU A 289 35.71 -26.34 -5.59
CA GLU A 289 35.78 -24.92 -5.31
C GLU A 289 35.87 -24.07 -6.59
N ASP A 290 36.37 -24.69 -7.69
CA ASP A 290 36.56 -24.01 -9.00
C ASP A 290 35.42 -24.34 -9.98
N PHE A 291 34.33 -24.99 -9.52
CA PHE A 291 33.23 -25.42 -10.37
C PHE A 291 32.31 -24.25 -10.75
N ASP A 292 32.22 -23.94 -12.04
CA ASP A 292 31.32 -22.93 -12.56
C ASP A 292 29.86 -23.43 -12.63
N TRP A 293 29.13 -23.16 -11.55
CA TRP A 293 27.71 -23.51 -11.42
C TRP A 293 26.81 -22.80 -12.42
N ALA A 294 27.15 -21.59 -12.85
CA ALA A 294 26.36 -20.81 -13.81
C ALA A 294 26.45 -21.44 -15.20
N LEU A 295 27.66 -21.82 -15.61
CA LEU A 295 27.88 -22.51 -16.87
C LEU A 295 27.20 -23.90 -16.89
N TYR A 296 27.25 -24.60 -15.76
CA TYR A 296 26.59 -25.91 -15.61
C TYR A 296 25.07 -25.81 -15.69
N GLN A 297 24.46 -24.80 -15.02
CA GLN A 297 23.04 -24.55 -15.08
C GLN A 297 22.58 -24.16 -16.49
N ALA A 298 23.31 -23.29 -17.16
CA ALA A 298 23.03 -22.90 -18.55
C ALA A 298 23.00 -24.12 -19.47
N ARG A 299 23.98 -25.04 -19.30
CA ARG A 299 24.06 -26.24 -20.10
C ARG A 299 22.96 -27.25 -19.83
N LEU A 300 22.55 -27.41 -18.55
CA LEU A 300 21.40 -28.25 -18.21
C LEU A 300 20.08 -27.70 -18.74
N GLN A 301 19.93 -26.36 -18.75
CA GLN A 301 18.77 -25.69 -19.31
C GLN A 301 18.68 -25.89 -20.83
N GLU A 302 19.78 -25.77 -21.54
CA GLU A 302 19.86 -26.09 -22.97
C GLU A 302 19.46 -27.56 -23.30
N LEU A 303 19.70 -28.46 -22.37
CA LEU A 303 19.35 -29.89 -22.49
C LEU A 303 17.95 -30.24 -21.97
N GLY A 304 17.17 -29.21 -21.52
CA GLY A 304 15.83 -29.43 -20.99
C GLY A 304 15.78 -30.15 -19.63
N ILE A 305 16.90 -30.25 -18.92
CA ILE A 305 17.02 -30.96 -17.65
C ILE A 305 16.68 -30.01 -16.50
N LYS A 306 15.59 -30.23 -15.77
CA LYS A 306 15.22 -29.46 -14.58
C LYS A 306 16.17 -29.84 -13.44
N PHE A 307 17.06 -28.92 -13.07
CA PHE A 307 17.94 -29.06 -11.93
C PHE A 307 17.53 -28.08 -10.82
N LYS A 308 17.42 -28.54 -9.58
CA LYS A 308 17.32 -27.61 -8.44
C LYS A 308 18.70 -27.03 -8.19
N ALA A 309 18.84 -25.73 -8.41
CA ALA A 309 20.04 -25.00 -8.02
C ALA A 309 20.47 -25.35 -6.59
N PRO A 310 21.79 -25.48 -6.31
CA PRO A 310 22.28 -25.64 -4.94
C PRO A 310 21.67 -24.50 -4.10
N VAL A 311 21.01 -24.85 -3.02
CA VAL A 311 20.43 -23.86 -2.10
C VAL A 311 21.62 -23.14 -1.47
N GLU A 312 21.64 -21.82 -1.56
CA GLU A 312 22.59 -20.97 -0.82
C GLU A 312 22.66 -21.40 0.65
N ALA A 313 23.80 -21.13 1.30
CA ALA A 313 24.06 -21.44 2.71
C ALA A 313 22.80 -21.25 3.58
N SER A 314 22.30 -22.33 4.15
CA SER A 314 21.03 -22.34 4.89
C SER A 314 21.21 -21.87 6.32
N ILE A 315 20.22 -21.13 6.84
CA ILE A 315 20.17 -20.77 8.26
C ILE A 315 19.95 -22.03 9.09
N ASP A 316 20.78 -22.23 10.11
CA ASP A 316 20.52 -23.20 11.16
C ASP A 316 19.49 -22.63 12.12
N THR A 317 18.21 -22.97 11.86
CA THR A 317 17.09 -22.45 12.65
C THR A 317 17.20 -22.78 14.14
N LYS A 318 17.74 -23.97 14.47
CA LYS A 318 17.90 -24.38 15.87
C LYS A 318 18.94 -23.50 16.57
N ARG A 319 20.09 -23.30 15.94
CA ARG A 319 21.13 -22.43 16.48
C ARG A 319 20.66 -20.98 16.61
N LEU A 320 19.93 -20.48 15.63
CA LEU A 320 19.34 -19.13 15.68
C LEU A 320 18.34 -18.99 16.84
N GLN A 321 17.50 -20.00 17.09
CA GLN A 321 16.60 -20.03 18.25
C GLN A 321 17.34 -19.99 19.59
N GLU A 322 18.48 -20.72 19.71
CA GLU A 322 19.34 -20.72 20.89
C GLU A 322 19.95 -19.32 21.13
N VAL A 323 20.47 -18.68 20.08
CA VAL A 323 21.04 -17.32 20.16
C VAL A 323 19.96 -16.30 20.56
N ALA A 324 18.78 -16.38 19.96
CA ALA A 324 17.66 -15.50 20.31
C ALA A 324 17.19 -15.69 21.75
N ALA A 325 17.06 -16.94 22.22
CA ALA A 325 16.71 -17.25 23.59
C ALA A 325 17.73 -16.71 24.60
N GLU A 326 19.03 -16.77 24.27
CA GLU A 326 20.10 -16.19 25.08
C GLU A 326 20.01 -14.67 25.11
N ALA A 327 19.75 -14.04 23.96
CA ALA A 327 19.57 -12.59 23.88
C ALA A 327 18.39 -12.13 24.74
N TYR A 328 17.23 -12.78 24.67
CA TYR A 328 16.08 -12.49 25.53
C TYR A 328 16.38 -12.65 27.02
N ARG A 329 17.12 -13.71 27.40
CA ARG A 329 17.53 -13.92 28.81
C ARG A 329 18.42 -12.79 29.32
N ARG A 330 19.41 -12.36 28.52
CA ARG A 330 20.32 -11.26 28.90
C ARG A 330 19.62 -9.96 29.20
N ILE A 331 18.58 -9.64 28.41
CA ILE A 331 17.83 -8.39 28.58
C ILE A 331 16.63 -8.52 29.53
N GLY A 332 16.37 -9.72 30.09
CA GLY A 332 15.23 -9.95 30.98
C GLY A 332 13.87 -9.83 30.32
N ALA A 333 13.77 -9.97 28.97
CA ALA A 333 12.53 -9.83 28.24
C ALA A 333 11.91 -11.19 27.90
N VAL A 334 10.58 -11.24 27.80
CA VAL A 334 9.82 -12.45 27.43
C VAL A 334 9.72 -12.52 25.92
N PRO A 335 10.10 -13.65 25.27
CA PRO A 335 9.98 -13.82 23.84
C PRO A 335 8.52 -13.94 23.39
N THR A 336 8.20 -13.37 22.21
CA THR A 336 6.96 -13.69 21.52
C THR A 336 7.09 -15.07 20.88
N LEU A 337 6.11 -15.95 21.09
CA LEU A 337 6.11 -17.30 20.53
C LEU A 337 5.21 -17.39 19.30
N THR A 338 5.55 -18.28 18.39
CA THR A 338 4.66 -18.66 17.27
C THR A 338 3.50 -19.49 17.81
N ALA A 339 2.33 -19.42 17.19
CA ALA A 339 1.24 -20.34 17.47
C ALA A 339 1.73 -21.77 17.21
N GLY A 340 1.70 -22.62 18.22
CA GLY A 340 1.97 -24.06 18.07
C GLY A 340 0.94 -24.71 17.17
N GLY A 341 1.29 -25.77 16.45
CA GLY A 341 0.37 -26.62 15.69
C GLY A 341 0.30 -28.00 16.32
N ILE A 342 -0.66 -28.83 15.89
CA ILE A 342 -0.90 -30.20 16.40
C ILE A 342 0.36 -31.09 16.51
N LYS A 343 1.47 -30.70 15.85
CA LYS A 343 2.76 -31.43 15.84
C LYS A 343 4.00 -30.56 16.02
N LYS A 344 3.86 -29.25 16.39
CA LYS A 344 5.01 -28.34 16.56
C LYS A 344 4.90 -27.59 17.86
N GLU A 345 5.96 -27.68 18.67
CA GLU A 345 6.10 -26.83 19.86
C GLU A 345 6.20 -25.35 19.46
N PRO A 346 5.67 -24.43 20.27
CA PRO A 346 5.85 -23.00 20.07
C PRO A 346 7.33 -22.64 20.01
N GLN A 347 7.73 -21.87 19.01
CA GLN A 347 9.09 -21.37 18.83
C GLN A 347 9.13 -19.85 19.02
N ILE A 348 10.28 -19.29 19.35
CA ILE A 348 10.48 -17.85 19.39
C ILE A 348 10.16 -17.30 17.98
N LYS A 349 9.25 -16.35 17.91
CA LYS A 349 8.96 -15.65 16.67
C LYS A 349 10.19 -14.80 16.30
N LEU A 350 10.71 -14.98 15.07
CA LEU A 350 11.85 -14.26 14.52
C LEU A 350 11.45 -13.54 13.22
N GLY A 351 10.35 -12.79 13.31
CA GLY A 351 9.90 -11.86 12.28
C GLY A 351 10.89 -10.70 12.08
N ASP A 352 10.56 -9.76 11.20
CA ASP A 352 11.41 -8.58 10.95
C ASP A 352 11.48 -7.72 12.21
N GLU A 353 10.35 -7.50 12.86
CA GLU A 353 10.22 -6.69 14.08
C GLU A 353 10.97 -7.28 15.28
N GLU A 354 10.81 -8.58 15.55
CA GLU A 354 11.49 -9.24 16.67
C GLU A 354 13.01 -9.28 16.47
N THR A 355 13.44 -9.52 15.23
CA THR A 355 14.89 -9.51 14.92
C THR A 355 15.48 -8.11 14.95
N GLU A 356 14.73 -7.07 14.56
CA GLU A 356 15.13 -5.67 14.71
C GLU A 356 15.29 -5.29 16.20
N PHE A 357 14.34 -5.67 17.05
CA PHE A 357 14.42 -5.45 18.48
C PHE A 357 15.67 -6.15 19.11
N LEU A 358 15.88 -7.43 18.79
CA LEU A 358 17.03 -8.17 19.32
C LEU A 358 18.36 -7.70 18.75
N ALA A 359 18.38 -7.14 17.55
CA ALA A 359 19.58 -6.60 16.90
C ALA A 359 20.24 -5.48 17.73
N ALA A 360 19.46 -4.70 18.46
CA ALA A 360 19.99 -3.68 19.38
C ALA A 360 20.72 -4.27 20.58
N HIS A 361 20.55 -5.57 20.89
CA HIS A 361 21.02 -6.22 22.11
C HIS A 361 21.95 -7.42 21.87
N ASP A 362 22.01 -7.94 20.64
CA ASP A 362 22.86 -9.09 20.30
C ASP A 362 23.50 -8.92 18.91
N PRO A 363 24.85 -8.96 18.83
CA PRO A 363 25.56 -8.71 17.58
C PRO A 363 25.32 -9.80 16.53
N ILE A 364 25.05 -11.07 16.92
CA ILE A 364 24.78 -12.16 15.98
C ILE A 364 23.39 -11.97 15.39
N VAL A 365 22.40 -11.64 16.22
CA VAL A 365 21.03 -11.32 15.74
C VAL A 365 21.06 -10.06 14.87
N ALA A 366 21.85 -9.05 15.20
CA ALA A 366 22.03 -7.87 14.36
C ALA A 366 22.53 -8.25 12.94
N GLN A 367 23.55 -9.09 12.86
CA GLN A 367 24.08 -9.56 11.59
C GLN A 367 23.05 -10.42 10.81
N TYR A 368 22.30 -11.26 11.52
CA TYR A 368 21.21 -12.04 10.92
C TYR A 368 20.09 -11.14 10.39
N HIS A 369 19.67 -10.13 11.14
CA HIS A 369 18.63 -9.16 10.72
C HIS A 369 19.04 -8.40 9.46
N VAL A 370 20.28 -7.86 9.45
CA VAL A 370 20.84 -7.18 8.27
C VAL A 370 20.85 -8.13 7.06
N ARG A 371 21.37 -9.36 7.23
CA ARG A 371 21.41 -10.36 6.16
C ARG A 371 20.02 -10.66 5.61
N LYS A 372 19.03 -10.89 6.47
CA LYS A 372 17.65 -11.18 6.10
C LYS A 372 17.05 -10.04 5.26
N SER A 373 17.28 -8.80 5.69
CA SER A 373 16.81 -7.60 5.00
C SER A 373 17.49 -7.45 3.63
N LEU A 374 18.80 -7.66 3.56
CA LEU A 374 19.56 -7.58 2.32
C LEU A 374 19.21 -8.71 1.35
N GLN A 375 19.01 -9.94 1.83
CA GLN A 375 18.55 -11.04 0.97
C GLN A 375 17.16 -10.78 0.38
N LYS A 376 16.24 -10.21 1.17
CA LYS A 376 14.94 -9.78 0.68
C LYS A 376 15.07 -8.69 -0.39
N MET A 377 16.03 -7.79 -0.25
CA MET A 377 16.32 -6.77 -1.24
C MET A 377 16.86 -7.38 -2.54
N VAL A 378 17.83 -8.29 -2.46
CA VAL A 378 18.42 -9.00 -3.62
C VAL A 378 17.38 -9.85 -4.35
N SER A 379 16.45 -10.48 -3.63
CA SER A 379 15.47 -11.39 -4.23
C SER A 379 14.19 -10.69 -4.74
N ASN A 380 13.88 -9.50 -4.26
CA ASN A 380 12.61 -8.83 -4.58
C ASN A 380 12.78 -7.42 -5.16
N GLN A 381 13.58 -6.55 -4.53
CA GLN A 381 13.66 -5.14 -4.91
C GLN A 381 14.63 -4.89 -6.09
N LEU A 382 15.88 -5.32 -5.94
CA LEU A 382 16.90 -5.10 -6.96
C LEU A 382 16.53 -5.69 -8.33
N PRO A 383 16.01 -6.94 -8.44
CA PRO A 383 15.61 -7.48 -9.73
C PRO A 383 14.54 -6.65 -10.46
N ILE A 384 13.61 -6.04 -9.71
CA ILE A 384 12.60 -5.17 -10.31
C ILE A 384 13.24 -3.87 -10.78
N LEU A 385 14.06 -3.21 -9.94
CA LEU A 385 14.74 -1.96 -10.29
C LEU A 385 15.70 -2.11 -11.48
N GLU A 386 16.29 -3.29 -11.65
CA GLU A 386 17.18 -3.62 -12.76
C GLU A 386 16.44 -4.02 -14.04
N SER A 387 15.17 -4.43 -13.93
CA SER A 387 14.42 -4.98 -15.06
C SER A 387 13.98 -3.94 -16.09
N ALA A 388 13.86 -2.67 -15.69
CA ALA A 388 13.35 -1.62 -16.58
C ALA A 388 13.75 -0.19 -16.14
N SER A 389 13.68 0.74 -17.09
CA SER A 389 13.89 2.17 -16.84
C SER A 389 12.70 2.86 -16.15
N VAL A 390 11.53 2.22 -16.16
CA VAL A 390 10.31 2.71 -15.48
C VAL A 390 9.64 1.54 -14.77
N ILE A 391 9.31 1.76 -13.50
CA ILE A 391 8.57 0.80 -12.66
C ILE A 391 7.17 1.38 -12.39
N HIS A 392 6.17 0.54 -12.48
CA HIS A 392 4.78 0.90 -12.28
C HIS A 392 4.29 0.39 -10.91
N PHE A 393 3.44 1.16 -10.23
CA PHE A 393 2.79 0.74 -8.99
C PHE A 393 1.34 0.38 -9.29
N LYS A 394 0.95 -0.87 -9.01
CA LYS A 394 -0.43 -1.32 -9.21
C LYS A 394 -1.24 -1.04 -7.95
N TYR A 395 -2.45 -0.52 -8.11
CA TYR A 395 -3.32 -0.18 -6.99
C TYR A 395 -4.65 -0.94 -7.04
N ASP A 396 -5.15 -1.27 -5.85
CA ASP A 396 -6.54 -1.59 -5.58
C ASP A 396 -7.12 -0.43 -4.76
N ALA A 397 -8.13 0.24 -5.28
CA ALA A 397 -8.66 1.45 -4.69
C ALA A 397 -9.47 1.20 -3.40
N LEU A 398 -9.90 -0.04 -3.13
CA LEU A 398 -10.81 -0.34 -2.02
C LEU A 398 -10.45 -1.64 -1.29
N LYS A 399 -9.99 -1.50 -0.05
CA LYS A 399 -9.87 -2.56 0.96
C LYS A 399 -10.91 -2.38 2.06
N GLU A 400 -10.99 -3.32 3.01
CA GLU A 400 -12.03 -3.34 4.06
C GLU A 400 -12.10 -2.05 4.87
N THR A 401 -11.00 -1.35 5.06
CA THR A 401 -10.93 -0.05 5.75
C THR A 401 -11.03 1.14 4.81
N THR A 402 -11.54 0.94 3.61
CA THR A 402 -11.58 1.91 2.51
C THR A 402 -10.20 2.42 2.04
N ARG A 403 -9.11 1.91 2.63
CA ARG A 403 -7.72 2.20 2.17
C ARG A 403 -7.48 1.63 0.78
N THR A 404 -6.51 2.22 0.09
CA THR A 404 -5.88 1.62 -1.09
C THR A 404 -4.88 0.56 -0.66
N SER A 405 -4.61 -0.39 -1.53
CA SER A 405 -3.41 -1.22 -1.43
C SER A 405 -2.63 -1.20 -2.72
N SER A 406 -1.32 -1.42 -2.64
CA SER A 406 -0.46 -1.57 -3.80
C SER A 406 0.06 -3.00 -3.91
N SER A 407 0.28 -3.45 -5.13
CA SER A 407 0.83 -4.77 -5.42
C SER A 407 1.89 -4.69 -6.51
N GLY A 408 2.80 -5.65 -6.52
CA GLY A 408 3.74 -5.89 -7.61
C GLY A 408 3.28 -7.01 -8.54
N ASN A 409 4.20 -7.52 -9.35
CA ASN A 409 3.94 -8.66 -10.22
C ASN A 409 3.74 -9.94 -9.40
N ALA A 410 2.78 -10.76 -9.81
CA ALA A 410 2.54 -12.05 -9.17
C ALA A 410 3.73 -13.01 -9.45
N LYS A 411 4.19 -13.70 -8.41
CA LYS A 411 5.26 -14.70 -8.55
C LYS A 411 4.82 -15.85 -9.47
N GLY A 412 5.68 -16.20 -10.41
CA GLY A 412 5.45 -17.35 -11.31
C GLY A 412 4.48 -17.09 -12.47
N LYS A 413 4.04 -15.84 -12.67
CA LYS A 413 3.27 -15.43 -13.85
C LYS A 413 4.10 -14.47 -14.71
N PRO A 414 3.99 -14.55 -16.04
CA PRO A 414 4.58 -13.54 -16.92
C PRO A 414 4.06 -12.15 -16.54
N ALA A 415 4.94 -11.18 -16.48
CA ALA A 415 4.57 -9.80 -16.18
C ALA A 415 4.31 -9.05 -17.49
N LEU A 416 3.15 -8.42 -17.62
CA LEU A 416 2.85 -7.57 -18.77
C LEU A 416 3.75 -6.32 -18.80
N TYR A 417 4.10 -5.81 -17.62
CA TYR A 417 5.04 -4.70 -17.41
C TYR A 417 5.69 -4.80 -16.03
N PRO A 418 6.89 -4.20 -15.82
CA PRO A 418 7.54 -4.20 -14.52
C PRO A 418 6.72 -3.46 -13.47
N ALA A 419 6.29 -4.15 -12.41
CA ALA A 419 5.51 -3.55 -11.36
C ALA A 419 6.00 -3.92 -9.96
N ALA A 420 5.98 -2.94 -9.05
CA ALA A 420 6.34 -3.07 -7.64
C ALA A 420 5.17 -2.67 -6.73
N ASN A 421 5.25 -3.08 -5.46
CA ASN A 421 4.38 -2.55 -4.41
C ASN A 421 4.98 -1.23 -3.90
N GLY A 422 4.45 -0.09 -4.36
CA GLY A 422 4.94 1.24 -3.99
C GLY A 422 4.76 1.57 -2.51
N GLN A 423 3.73 1.00 -1.85
CA GLN A 423 3.45 1.22 -0.43
C GLN A 423 4.35 0.41 0.51
N GLN A 424 5.11 -0.56 -0.02
CA GLN A 424 5.99 -1.45 0.74
C GLN A 424 7.47 -1.35 0.33
N VAL A 425 7.87 -0.28 -0.35
CA VAL A 425 9.30 -0.03 -0.60
C VAL A 425 9.98 0.21 0.75
N PRO A 426 10.99 -0.62 1.13
CA PRO A 426 11.58 -0.57 2.45
C PRO A 426 12.21 0.80 2.77
N LYS A 427 12.35 1.07 4.07
CA LYS A 427 13.23 2.14 4.55
C LYS A 427 14.69 1.77 4.28
N ALA A 428 15.58 2.75 4.47
CA ALA A 428 17.00 2.50 4.43
C ALA A 428 17.39 1.33 5.35
N ILE A 429 18.29 0.47 4.88
CA ILE A 429 18.88 -0.62 5.63
C ILE A 429 20.24 -0.12 6.10
N GLU A 430 20.38 0.04 7.41
CA GLU A 430 21.59 0.54 8.05
C GLU A 430 22.25 -0.59 8.86
N GLY A 431 23.58 -0.64 8.87
CA GLY A 431 24.32 -1.61 9.68
C GLY A 431 25.83 -1.52 9.42
N GLY A 432 26.60 -1.13 10.42
CA GLY A 432 28.04 -0.86 10.27
C GLY A 432 28.28 0.29 9.27
N ASP A 433 29.09 0.02 8.25
CA ASP A 433 29.37 0.99 7.16
C ASP A 433 28.33 0.96 6.03
N LEU A 434 27.22 0.22 6.21
CA LEU A 434 26.16 0.11 5.22
C LEU A 434 25.06 1.12 5.50
N ALA A 435 24.73 1.91 4.48
CA ALA A 435 23.49 2.68 4.41
C ALA A 435 22.94 2.54 2.98
N VAL A 436 21.96 1.65 2.79
CA VAL A 436 21.33 1.41 1.48
C VAL A 436 19.86 1.76 1.58
N ASP A 437 19.43 2.78 0.83
CA ASP A 437 18.03 3.17 0.71
C ASP A 437 17.46 2.70 -0.63
N PRO A 438 16.59 1.67 -0.64
CA PRO A 438 15.98 1.17 -1.88
C PRO A 438 15.18 2.23 -2.65
N ARG A 439 14.72 3.28 -1.97
CA ARG A 439 14.00 4.40 -2.58
C ARG A 439 14.91 5.26 -3.46
N SER A 440 16.22 5.35 -3.12
CA SER A 440 17.19 6.08 -3.95
C SER A 440 17.45 5.43 -5.32
N GLY A 441 16.95 4.22 -5.55
CA GLY A 441 16.90 3.58 -6.86
C GLY A 441 15.88 4.21 -7.83
N TYR A 442 15.06 5.14 -7.35
CA TYR A 442 14.11 5.90 -8.16
C TYR A 442 14.57 7.35 -8.32
N ARG A 443 14.33 7.92 -9.48
CA ARG A 443 14.64 9.32 -9.78
C ARG A 443 13.51 9.98 -10.57
N PRO A 444 13.39 11.31 -10.53
CA PRO A 444 12.51 12.02 -11.43
C PRO A 444 13.08 11.97 -12.86
N ARG A 445 12.24 12.18 -13.87
CA ARG A 445 12.69 12.31 -15.26
C ARG A 445 13.52 13.58 -15.45
N ASP A 446 14.36 13.58 -16.48
CA ASP A 446 15.30 14.68 -16.73
C ASP A 446 14.59 16.04 -16.87
N GLY A 447 15.09 17.03 -16.14
CA GLY A 447 14.52 18.38 -16.09
C GLY A 447 13.32 18.54 -15.15
N THR A 448 12.98 17.52 -14.36
CA THR A 448 11.94 17.60 -13.32
C THR A 448 12.52 17.28 -11.95
N VAL A 449 11.76 17.51 -10.90
CA VAL A 449 12.04 17.05 -9.53
C VAL A 449 10.81 16.39 -8.96
N PHE A 450 10.98 15.59 -7.91
CA PHE A 450 9.83 15.11 -7.17
C PHE A 450 9.26 16.20 -6.28
N PHE A 451 7.95 16.38 -6.33
CA PHE A 451 7.21 16.88 -5.18
C PHE A 451 6.78 15.68 -4.33
N ASP A 452 6.88 15.85 -3.03
CA ASP A 452 6.48 14.85 -2.04
C ASP A 452 5.69 15.57 -0.94
N VAL A 453 4.42 15.23 -0.79
CA VAL A 453 3.50 15.91 0.12
C VAL A 453 2.71 14.88 0.91
N ASP A 454 2.78 15.00 2.25
CA ASP A 454 2.15 14.11 3.22
C ASP A 454 1.13 14.88 4.08
N LEU A 455 0.05 14.22 4.50
CA LEU A 455 -0.93 14.77 5.42
C LEU A 455 -0.45 14.62 6.87
N HIS A 456 -0.17 15.73 7.53
CA HIS A 456 0.43 15.74 8.86
C HIS A 456 -0.46 15.10 9.94
N CYS A 457 0.02 14.04 10.61
CA CYS A 457 -0.67 13.35 11.71
C CYS A 457 -2.12 12.95 11.39
N LEU A 458 -2.40 12.53 10.18
CA LEU A 458 -3.75 12.27 9.66
C LEU A 458 -4.57 11.36 10.57
N GLU A 459 -4.01 10.23 11.04
CA GLU A 459 -4.76 9.26 11.83
C GLU A 459 -5.31 9.86 13.14
N LEU A 460 -4.52 10.66 13.86
CA LEU A 460 -4.96 11.34 15.09
C LEU A 460 -5.91 12.50 14.81
N ALA A 461 -5.74 13.18 13.69
CA ALA A 461 -6.69 14.21 13.24
C ALA A 461 -8.07 13.58 12.95
N CYS A 462 -8.10 12.37 12.37
CA CYS A 462 -9.32 11.59 12.16
C CYS A 462 -10.02 11.23 13.48
N VAL A 463 -9.26 10.76 14.48
CA VAL A 463 -9.81 10.51 15.83
C VAL A 463 -10.50 11.77 16.35
N GLY A 464 -9.85 12.93 16.21
CA GLY A 464 -10.39 14.23 16.59
C GLY A 464 -11.71 14.57 15.89
N GLN A 465 -11.77 14.40 14.57
CA GLN A 465 -12.99 14.62 13.80
C GLN A 465 -14.14 13.71 14.25
N VAL A 466 -13.88 12.39 14.29
CA VAL A 466 -14.92 11.40 14.58
C VAL A 466 -15.46 11.54 16.00
N THR A 467 -14.58 11.72 16.99
CA THR A 467 -15.05 11.93 18.38
C THR A 467 -15.80 13.23 18.56
N HIS A 468 -15.41 14.29 17.84
CA HIS A 468 -16.17 15.54 17.84
C HIS A 468 -17.55 15.38 17.18
N ASP A 469 -17.65 14.65 16.07
CA ASP A 469 -18.94 14.42 15.39
C ASP A 469 -19.89 13.59 16.25
N LEU A 470 -19.36 12.64 17.04
CA LEU A 470 -20.14 11.81 17.94
C LEU A 470 -20.59 12.54 19.22
N PHE A 471 -19.76 13.45 19.76
CA PHE A 471 -19.95 13.97 21.13
C PHE A 471 -20.02 15.50 21.23
N GLY A 472 -19.79 16.22 20.12
CA GLY A 472 -19.76 17.68 20.08
C GLY A 472 -18.46 18.33 20.57
N GLU A 473 -17.53 17.54 21.12
CA GLU A 473 -16.23 17.97 21.66
C GLU A 473 -15.16 16.90 21.45
N SER A 474 -13.89 17.30 21.32
CA SER A 474 -12.73 16.42 21.24
C SER A 474 -11.45 17.18 21.60
N VAL A 475 -10.67 16.62 22.54
CA VAL A 475 -9.35 17.16 22.88
C VAL A 475 -8.37 16.95 21.72
N HIS A 476 -8.43 15.78 21.03
CA HIS A 476 -7.63 15.55 19.84
C HIS A 476 -7.84 16.65 18.79
N LEU A 477 -9.10 16.96 18.44
CA LEU A 477 -9.41 18.00 17.46
C LEU A 477 -8.96 19.39 17.92
N ALA A 478 -9.27 19.73 19.16
CA ALA A 478 -8.93 21.06 19.70
C ALA A 478 -7.40 21.29 19.69
N ARG A 479 -6.62 20.31 20.12
CA ARG A 479 -5.15 20.41 20.12
C ARG A 479 -4.56 20.39 18.71
N TYR A 480 -5.08 19.53 17.82
CA TYR A 480 -4.64 19.51 16.43
C TYR A 480 -4.87 20.85 15.75
N ASN A 481 -6.09 21.43 15.88
CA ASN A 481 -6.44 22.71 15.29
C ASN A 481 -5.67 23.91 15.92
N ALA A 482 -5.24 23.77 17.18
CA ALA A 482 -4.34 24.72 17.81
C ALA A 482 -2.87 24.61 17.35
N GLY A 483 -2.57 23.72 16.38
CA GLY A 483 -1.23 23.58 15.80
C GLY A 483 -0.32 22.59 16.52
N TYR A 484 -0.82 21.83 17.50
CA TYR A 484 0.00 20.90 18.27
C TYR A 484 0.41 19.67 17.45
N ASP A 485 1.64 19.19 17.62
CA ASP A 485 2.04 17.79 17.32
C ASP A 485 1.44 16.90 18.42
N LEU A 486 0.43 16.11 18.07
CA LEU A 486 -0.29 15.30 19.05
C LEU A 486 0.56 14.22 19.72
N HIS A 487 1.60 13.72 19.04
CA HIS A 487 2.57 12.82 19.67
C HIS A 487 3.45 13.54 20.68
N ALA A 488 3.90 14.74 20.36
CA ALA A 488 4.67 15.56 21.30
C ALA A 488 3.79 16.06 22.46
N TYR A 489 2.52 16.39 22.21
CA TYR A 489 1.57 16.72 23.25
C TYR A 489 1.37 15.56 24.23
N LEU A 490 1.07 14.34 23.71
CA LEU A 490 0.94 13.17 24.56
C LEU A 490 2.25 12.86 25.32
N ALA A 491 3.40 13.00 24.67
CA ALA A 491 4.71 12.85 25.30
C ALA A 491 4.92 13.79 26.47
N SER A 492 4.56 15.06 26.32
CA SER A 492 4.62 16.05 27.41
C SER A 492 3.72 15.68 28.58
N GLN A 493 2.52 15.14 28.32
CA GLN A 493 1.60 14.68 29.36
C GLN A 493 2.14 13.43 30.08
N ILE A 494 2.75 12.48 29.36
CA ILE A 494 3.40 11.30 29.94
C ILE A 494 4.55 11.75 30.84
N LEU A 495 5.39 12.66 30.36
CA LEU A 495 6.53 13.18 31.11
C LEU A 495 6.13 13.80 32.45
N VAL A 496 5.06 14.60 32.46
CA VAL A 496 4.58 15.30 33.66
C VAL A 496 3.88 14.38 34.66
N ARG A 497 3.14 13.38 34.17
CA ARG A 497 2.25 12.55 35.01
C ARG A 497 2.84 11.20 35.39
N SER A 498 3.84 10.70 34.63
CA SER A 498 4.40 9.39 34.92
C SER A 498 5.45 9.47 36.02
N THR A 499 5.26 8.67 37.05
CA THR A 499 6.29 8.34 38.05
C THR A 499 7.25 7.26 37.52
N VAL A 500 7.27 7.01 36.23
CA VAL A 500 8.12 6.00 35.61
C VAL A 500 9.57 6.48 35.63
N ASP A 501 10.27 5.93 36.57
CA ASP A 501 11.74 5.86 36.77
C ASP A 501 12.61 7.05 36.40
N GLY A 502 13.10 7.79 37.41
CA GLY A 502 14.34 8.59 37.34
C GLY A 502 14.34 9.76 36.36
N ALA A 503 13.64 9.65 35.25
CA ALA A 503 13.64 10.63 34.16
C ALA A 503 13.05 11.98 34.60
N ALA A 504 12.03 11.99 35.47
CA ALA A 504 11.49 13.23 36.03
C ALA A 504 12.54 13.91 36.93
N ALA A 505 13.33 13.15 37.68
CA ALA A 505 14.40 13.67 38.49
C ALA A 505 15.59 14.19 37.64
N GLU A 506 15.98 13.48 36.60
CA GLU A 506 17.02 13.93 35.65
C GLU A 506 16.61 15.20 34.93
N ILE A 507 15.33 15.33 34.54
CA ILE A 507 14.80 16.53 33.89
C ILE A 507 14.69 17.68 34.86
N GLN A 508 14.20 17.46 36.06
CA GLN A 508 14.15 18.48 37.12
C GLN A 508 15.57 19.01 37.42
N GLN A 509 16.54 18.11 37.44
CA GLN A 509 17.95 18.48 37.63
C GLN A 509 18.49 19.25 36.41
N ALA A 510 18.23 18.80 35.19
CA ALA A 510 18.70 19.46 33.95
C ALA A 510 18.07 20.84 33.75
N MET A 511 16.80 21.00 34.14
CA MET A 511 16.04 22.27 34.02
C MET A 511 16.30 23.20 35.22
N GLY A 512 16.95 22.73 36.31
CA GLY A 512 17.15 23.52 37.53
C GLY A 512 15.86 23.86 38.26
N VAL A 513 14.79 23.05 38.09
CA VAL A 513 13.45 23.29 38.68
C VAL A 513 13.08 22.19 39.66
N ALA A 514 12.41 22.54 40.75
CA ALA A 514 11.98 21.59 41.78
C ALA A 514 10.77 20.72 41.35
N THR A 515 9.98 21.20 40.43
CA THR A 515 8.80 20.51 39.88
C THR A 515 8.64 20.85 38.42
N VAL A 516 8.28 19.86 37.58
CA VAL A 516 7.95 20.08 36.20
C VAL A 516 6.52 20.68 36.12
N PRO A 517 6.31 21.90 35.55
CA PRO A 517 5.01 22.55 35.52
C PRO A 517 3.97 21.78 34.70
N GLN A 518 2.68 21.93 35.05
CA GLN A 518 1.58 21.10 34.51
C GLN A 518 1.18 21.32 33.04
N ASP A 519 1.56 22.42 32.40
CA ASP A 519 1.27 22.68 30.98
C ASP A 519 2.54 23.04 30.22
N GLN A 520 3.18 22.04 29.57
CA GLN A 520 4.55 22.19 29.09
C GLN A 520 4.78 21.65 27.69
N TYR A 521 3.78 21.65 26.86
CA TYR A 521 3.96 21.29 25.46
C TYR A 521 5.04 22.15 24.78
N ILE A 522 5.02 23.46 24.98
CA ILE A 522 6.00 24.39 24.40
C ILE A 522 7.41 24.10 24.92
N THR A 523 7.59 23.96 26.23
CA THR A 523 8.89 23.62 26.83
C THR A 523 9.40 22.26 26.36
N PHE A 524 8.51 21.28 26.20
CA PHE A 524 8.89 19.98 25.66
C PHE A 524 9.36 20.07 24.20
N LEU A 525 8.74 20.93 23.38
CA LEU A 525 9.20 21.18 22.01
C LEU A 525 10.57 21.85 21.95
N GLU A 526 10.87 22.74 22.89
CA GLU A 526 12.20 23.40 22.99
C GLU A 526 13.32 22.38 23.16
N PHE A 527 13.06 21.23 23.80
CA PHE A 527 14.05 20.16 23.95
C PHE A 527 14.49 19.52 22.62
N LYS A 528 13.71 19.70 21.54
CA LYS A 528 13.95 19.03 20.25
C LYS A 528 15.30 19.39 19.61
N LYS A 529 15.74 20.64 19.74
CA LYS A 529 16.96 21.18 19.13
C LYS A 529 17.58 22.26 20.03
N CYS A 530 17.72 21.96 21.33
CA CYS A 530 18.24 22.94 22.31
C CYS A 530 19.77 22.94 22.43
N GLY A 531 20.44 21.97 21.79
CA GLY A 531 21.89 21.80 21.91
C GLY A 531 22.34 21.07 23.18
N ASP A 532 21.44 20.72 24.10
CA ASP A 532 21.69 19.88 25.26
C ASP A 532 21.31 18.42 24.91
N ALA A 533 22.33 17.55 24.84
CA ALA A 533 22.16 16.16 24.46
C ALA A 533 21.24 15.37 25.42
N THR A 534 21.13 15.74 26.66
CA THR A 534 20.25 15.09 27.66
C THR A 534 18.79 15.44 27.37
N LEU A 535 18.48 16.72 27.18
CA LEU A 535 17.14 17.19 26.89
C LEU A 535 16.66 16.70 25.52
N GLU A 536 17.53 16.68 24.50
CA GLU A 536 17.21 16.11 23.19
C GLU A 536 16.92 14.60 23.26
N LYS A 537 17.67 13.86 24.10
CA LYS A 537 17.43 12.44 24.38
C LYS A 537 16.06 12.24 25.05
N VAL A 538 15.74 13.08 26.05
CA VAL A 538 14.42 13.06 26.70
C VAL A 538 13.30 13.28 25.69
N TYR A 539 13.41 14.30 24.84
CA TYR A 539 12.43 14.55 23.78
C TYR A 539 12.21 13.31 22.91
N LYS A 540 13.29 12.71 22.40
CA LYS A 540 13.24 11.51 21.55
C LYS A 540 12.62 10.32 22.27
N THR A 541 13.03 10.05 23.51
CA THR A 541 12.54 8.92 24.31
C THR A 541 11.03 9.01 24.55
N TYR A 542 10.56 10.14 25.07
CA TYR A 542 9.13 10.30 25.40
C TYR A 542 8.24 10.43 24.16
N ARG A 543 8.73 11.06 23.09
CA ARG A 543 7.99 11.09 21.83
C ARG A 543 7.89 9.72 21.18
N ASN A 544 8.93 8.88 21.29
CA ASN A 544 8.88 7.50 20.82
C ASN A 544 7.95 6.62 21.67
N LEU A 545 7.90 6.86 22.99
CA LEU A 545 6.94 6.21 23.87
C LEU A 545 5.48 6.62 23.57
N ALA A 546 5.24 7.89 23.26
CA ALA A 546 3.91 8.42 22.97
C ALA A 546 3.31 7.90 21.67
N LYS A 547 4.14 7.56 20.66
CA LYS A 547 3.65 7.08 19.36
C LYS A 547 2.82 5.78 19.45
N PRO A 548 3.35 4.65 20.00
CA PRO A 548 2.55 3.44 20.12
C PRO A 548 1.29 3.63 20.96
N ILE A 549 1.37 4.44 22.02
CA ILE A 549 0.25 4.74 22.92
C ILE A 549 -0.84 5.51 22.14
N GLY A 550 -0.44 6.59 21.46
CA GLY A 550 -1.37 7.47 20.72
C GLY A 550 -2.00 6.80 19.52
N LEU A 551 -1.35 5.82 18.88
CA LEU A 551 -1.89 5.09 17.73
C LEU A 551 -2.59 3.78 18.12
N GLY A 552 -2.10 3.10 19.15
CA GLY A 552 -2.59 1.78 19.55
C GLY A 552 -3.86 1.84 20.38
N PHE A 553 -3.91 2.67 21.43
CA PHE A 553 -5.08 2.72 22.31
C PHE A 553 -6.36 3.20 21.59
N PRO A 554 -6.34 4.22 20.73
CA PRO A 554 -7.54 4.56 19.95
C PRO A 554 -8.06 3.41 19.09
N GLY A 555 -7.17 2.53 18.60
CA GLY A 555 -7.50 1.31 17.87
C GLY A 555 -8.02 0.17 18.73
N GLY A 556 -8.22 0.37 20.05
CA GLY A 556 -8.78 -0.63 20.95
C GLY A 556 -7.79 -1.68 21.44
N ILE A 557 -6.47 -1.46 21.27
CA ILE A 557 -5.44 -2.39 21.78
C ILE A 557 -5.45 -2.38 23.31
N GLY A 558 -5.45 -3.59 23.92
CA GLY A 558 -5.32 -3.75 25.36
C GLY A 558 -3.87 -3.54 25.87
N PRO A 559 -3.67 -3.31 27.20
CA PRO A 559 -2.35 -3.09 27.78
C PRO A 559 -1.35 -4.22 27.50
N GLU A 560 -1.77 -5.47 27.59
CA GLU A 560 -0.94 -6.64 27.29
C GLU A 560 -0.38 -6.59 25.86
N LYS A 561 -1.22 -6.37 24.84
CA LYS A 561 -0.77 -6.24 23.45
C LYS A 561 0.02 -4.96 23.21
N MET A 562 -0.23 -3.91 24.01
CA MET A 562 0.53 -2.66 23.96
C MET A 562 2.01 -2.88 24.31
N THR A 563 2.34 -3.73 25.28
CA THR A 563 3.74 -4.05 25.63
C THR A 563 4.49 -4.62 24.43
N THR A 564 3.84 -5.49 23.66
CA THR A 564 4.40 -6.07 22.44
C THR A 564 4.53 -5.03 21.33
N LEU A 565 3.48 -4.24 21.06
CA LEU A 565 3.50 -3.19 20.06
C LEU A 565 4.60 -2.14 20.34
N ALA A 566 4.70 -1.67 21.58
CA ALA A 566 5.71 -0.69 21.99
C ALA A 566 7.13 -1.24 21.80
N ARG A 567 7.37 -2.48 22.23
CA ARG A 567 8.67 -3.13 22.12
C ARG A 567 9.08 -3.38 20.68
N VAL A 568 8.20 -3.99 19.90
CA VAL A 568 8.50 -4.48 18.57
C VAL A 568 8.46 -3.36 17.52
N GLY A 569 7.42 -2.52 17.57
CA GLY A 569 7.24 -1.47 16.56
C GLY A 569 8.04 -0.17 16.83
N TYR A 570 8.44 0.06 18.10
CA TYR A 570 9.02 1.35 18.51
C TYR A 570 10.26 1.23 19.40
N GLY A 571 10.71 0.02 19.71
CA GLY A 571 11.89 -0.23 20.54
C GLY A 571 11.72 0.19 22.03
N VAL A 572 10.47 0.30 22.50
CA VAL A 572 10.14 0.73 23.87
C VAL A 572 9.71 -0.47 24.71
N THR A 573 10.44 -0.77 25.79
CA THR A 573 10.07 -1.84 26.74
C THR A 573 9.15 -1.30 27.81
N LEU A 574 7.97 -1.92 27.98
CA LEU A 574 6.99 -1.62 29.01
C LEU A 574 6.62 -2.91 29.74
N THR A 575 6.43 -2.80 31.08
CA THR A 575 5.73 -3.85 31.82
C THR A 575 4.22 -3.74 31.59
N GLU A 576 3.48 -4.78 31.96
CA GLU A 576 2.02 -4.75 31.83
C GLU A 576 1.41 -3.70 32.76
N GLU A 577 1.94 -3.56 33.99
CA GLU A 577 1.50 -2.54 34.96
C GLU A 577 1.77 -1.12 34.41
N GLN A 578 2.92 -0.90 33.78
CA GLN A 578 3.21 0.38 33.13
C GLN A 578 2.25 0.65 31.97
N ALA A 579 1.95 -0.36 31.14
CA ALA A 579 1.00 -0.22 30.06
C ALA A 579 -0.43 0.08 30.57
N HIS A 580 -0.85 -0.53 31.69
CA HIS A 580 -2.09 -0.20 32.37
C HIS A 580 -2.12 1.24 32.86
N ALA A 581 -1.09 1.69 33.58
CA ALA A 581 -0.99 3.05 34.09
C ALA A 581 -1.01 4.09 32.95
N LEU A 582 -0.27 3.82 31.86
CA LEU A 582 -0.25 4.68 30.68
C LEU A 582 -1.62 4.72 29.98
N ARG A 583 -2.38 3.63 29.96
CA ARG A 583 -3.74 3.61 29.41
C ARG A 583 -4.71 4.48 30.21
N GLU A 584 -4.68 4.39 31.54
CA GLU A 584 -5.55 5.21 32.37
C GLU A 584 -5.15 6.69 32.26
N MET A 585 -3.87 7.02 32.32
CA MET A 585 -3.39 8.39 32.09
C MET A 585 -3.81 8.91 30.70
N TRP A 586 -3.70 8.08 29.64
CA TRP A 586 -4.14 8.43 28.30
C TRP A 586 -5.65 8.72 28.22
N ARG A 587 -6.47 7.96 28.94
CA ARG A 587 -7.93 8.21 29.07
C ARG A 587 -8.23 9.53 29.76
N ASP A 588 -7.44 9.91 30.77
CA ASP A 588 -7.58 11.21 31.44
C ASP A 588 -7.19 12.37 30.52
N VAL A 589 -6.17 12.17 29.67
CA VAL A 589 -5.75 13.17 28.67
C VAL A 589 -6.80 13.36 27.58
N TYR A 590 -7.48 12.26 27.19
CA TYR A 590 -8.48 12.20 26.12
C TYR A 590 -9.82 11.65 26.64
N PRO A 591 -10.60 12.46 27.40
CA PRO A 591 -11.82 12.00 28.03
C PRO A 591 -12.95 11.60 27.06
N GLU A 592 -12.84 11.99 25.78
CA GLU A 592 -13.73 11.52 24.71
C GLU A 592 -13.56 10.02 24.40
N MET A 593 -12.40 9.42 24.70
CA MET A 593 -12.09 8.06 24.26
C MET A 593 -12.87 6.96 25.00
N PRO A 594 -13.10 7.02 26.30
CA PRO A 594 -14.02 6.09 26.95
C PRO A 594 -15.41 6.07 26.32
N ARG A 595 -15.97 7.25 26.02
CA ARG A 595 -17.28 7.40 25.34
C ARG A 595 -17.23 6.82 23.90
N TYR A 596 -16.11 6.97 23.22
CA TYR A 596 -15.89 6.37 21.90
C TYR A 596 -15.93 4.83 21.96
N PHE A 597 -15.34 4.20 22.96
CA PHE A 597 -15.39 2.75 23.11
C PHE A 597 -16.78 2.23 23.49
N ASP A 598 -17.56 2.99 24.25
CA ASP A 598 -18.98 2.69 24.47
C ASP A 598 -19.77 2.73 23.17
N TRP A 599 -19.51 3.73 22.32
CA TRP A 599 -20.09 3.79 20.98
C TRP A 599 -19.62 2.63 20.09
N VAL A 600 -18.36 2.22 20.14
CA VAL A 600 -17.84 1.07 19.37
C VAL A 600 -18.65 -0.19 19.71
N THR A 601 -18.93 -0.44 20.97
CA THR A 601 -19.66 -1.63 21.42
C THR A 601 -21.18 -1.55 21.24
N SER A 602 -21.74 -0.35 21.07
CA SER A 602 -23.19 -0.16 20.90
C SER A 602 -23.72 -0.58 19.53
N GLN A 603 -22.86 -0.58 18.49
CA GLN A 603 -23.23 -0.87 17.09
C GLN A 603 -23.02 -2.36 16.77
N VAL A 604 -23.78 -3.25 17.41
CA VAL A 604 -23.67 -4.70 17.19
C VAL A 604 -24.17 -5.08 15.80
N ASP A 605 -23.44 -5.95 15.13
CA ASP A 605 -23.85 -6.54 13.85
C ASP A 605 -24.64 -7.83 14.09
N HIS A 606 -25.95 -7.76 13.96
CA HIS A 606 -26.85 -8.89 14.14
C HIS A 606 -27.03 -9.75 12.87
N HIS A 607 -26.40 -9.34 11.74
CA HIS A 607 -26.53 -10.04 10.47
C HIS A 607 -25.37 -11.02 10.20
N ASN A 608 -24.23 -10.80 10.85
CA ASN A 608 -23.04 -11.63 10.67
C ASN A 608 -22.70 -12.38 11.95
N GLN A 609 -22.26 -13.63 11.83
CA GLN A 609 -21.72 -14.43 12.91
C GLN A 609 -20.21 -14.31 12.97
N GLY A 610 -19.68 -14.01 14.15
CA GLY A 610 -18.27 -14.05 14.42
C GLY A 610 -17.74 -15.48 14.62
N ARG A 611 -16.43 -15.60 14.75
CA ARG A 611 -15.76 -16.88 14.98
C ARG A 611 -16.28 -17.54 16.26
N LEU A 612 -16.49 -18.86 16.21
CA LEU A 612 -16.79 -19.65 17.40
C LEU A 612 -15.56 -19.71 18.32
N ARG A 613 -15.72 -19.30 19.58
CA ARG A 613 -14.68 -19.34 20.61
C ARG A 613 -14.66 -20.70 21.32
N ASP A 614 -13.56 -20.97 22.03
CA ASP A 614 -13.38 -22.19 22.80
C ASP A 614 -14.45 -22.37 23.94
N ASP A 615 -15.07 -21.27 24.37
CA ASP A 615 -16.18 -21.26 25.35
C ASP A 615 -17.55 -21.57 24.74
N GLY A 616 -17.61 -21.90 23.46
CA GLY A 616 -18.84 -22.22 22.73
C GLY A 616 -19.68 -21.00 22.32
N ARG A 617 -19.21 -19.78 22.53
CA ARG A 617 -19.89 -18.56 22.13
C ARG A 617 -19.29 -17.98 20.86
N HIS A 618 -20.12 -17.34 20.04
CA HIS A 618 -19.61 -16.58 18.89
C HIS A 618 -19.01 -15.23 19.34
N GLU A 619 -17.95 -14.83 18.69
CA GLU A 619 -17.39 -13.48 18.84
C GLU A 619 -18.43 -12.46 18.40
N THR A 620 -18.65 -11.40 19.21
CA THR A 620 -19.53 -10.29 18.82
C THR A 620 -18.90 -9.48 17.72
N LEU A 621 -19.64 -9.29 16.64
CA LEU A 621 -19.26 -8.45 15.53
C LEU A 621 -20.00 -7.12 15.59
N TYR A 622 -19.41 -6.13 14.92
CA TYR A 622 -19.87 -4.75 14.94
C TYR A 622 -19.90 -4.19 13.50
N TRP A 623 -20.54 -3.03 13.34
CA TRP A 623 -20.57 -2.30 12.09
C TRP A 623 -20.38 -0.80 12.32
N TYR A 624 -20.03 -0.08 11.26
CA TYR A 624 -19.94 1.37 11.25
C TYR A 624 -20.14 1.93 9.84
N THR A 625 -20.38 3.26 9.79
CA THR A 625 -20.43 4.04 8.54
C THR A 625 -19.25 4.98 8.51
N THR A 626 -18.59 5.08 7.36
CA THR A 626 -17.49 6.02 7.15
C THR A 626 -18.03 7.44 6.95
N PRO A 627 -17.20 8.51 7.06
CA PRO A 627 -17.64 9.89 6.83
C PRO A 627 -18.33 10.09 5.47
N MET A 628 -17.86 9.47 4.40
CA MET A 628 -18.48 9.56 3.07
C MET A 628 -19.68 8.61 2.91
N GLY A 629 -19.96 7.74 3.87
CA GLY A 629 -21.15 6.93 3.94
C GLY A 629 -20.99 5.48 3.44
N ALA A 630 -19.77 4.99 3.23
CA ALA A 630 -19.56 3.55 3.05
C ALA A 630 -19.89 2.82 4.34
N ILE A 631 -20.55 1.65 4.24
CA ILE A 631 -20.90 0.82 5.40
C ILE A 631 -19.93 -0.35 5.46
N ARG A 632 -19.38 -0.63 6.64
CA ARG A 632 -18.60 -1.82 6.91
C ARG A 632 -19.23 -2.63 8.04
N ARG A 633 -19.52 -3.90 7.78
CA ARG A 633 -20.03 -4.89 8.72
C ARG A 633 -18.97 -5.92 9.09
N GLY A 634 -19.34 -6.90 9.88
CA GLY A 634 -18.46 -8.03 10.22
C GLY A 634 -17.17 -7.64 10.97
N CYS A 635 -17.15 -6.49 11.64
CA CYS A 635 -15.96 -5.98 12.32
C CYS A 635 -15.79 -6.59 13.71
N THR A 636 -14.60 -7.05 14.06
CA THR A 636 -14.22 -7.25 15.45
C THR A 636 -14.15 -5.91 16.18
N TYR A 637 -14.10 -5.94 17.51
CA TYR A 637 -13.96 -4.72 18.32
C TYR A 637 -12.80 -3.83 17.87
N CYS A 638 -11.58 -4.41 17.75
CA CYS A 638 -10.41 -3.65 17.33
C CYS A 638 -10.51 -3.18 15.87
N SER A 639 -11.08 -4.00 14.98
CA SER A 639 -11.27 -3.61 13.57
C SER A 639 -12.21 -2.42 13.45
N LYS A 640 -13.29 -2.37 14.26
CA LYS A 640 -14.19 -1.21 14.27
C LYS A 640 -13.54 -0.01 14.92
N ALA A 641 -12.90 -0.16 16.10
CA ALA A 641 -12.27 0.95 16.81
C ALA A 641 -11.22 1.65 15.92
N ASN A 642 -10.35 0.86 15.29
CA ASN A 642 -9.32 1.40 14.39
C ASN A 642 -9.90 1.91 13.05
N GLY A 643 -10.80 1.13 12.45
CA GLY A 643 -11.38 1.44 11.14
C GLY A 643 -12.22 2.71 11.16
N ALA A 644 -13.12 2.85 12.12
CA ALA A 644 -14.07 3.97 12.19
C ALA A 644 -13.41 5.30 12.56
N ALA A 645 -12.43 5.30 13.49
CA ALA A 645 -11.82 6.55 13.96
C ALA A 645 -10.59 6.99 13.18
N MET A 646 -9.83 6.07 12.58
CA MET A 646 -8.54 6.39 11.98
C MET A 646 -8.45 6.01 10.51
N GLN A 647 -8.60 4.71 10.18
CA GLN A 647 -8.23 4.21 8.87
C GLN A 647 -9.18 4.64 7.75
N SER A 648 -10.51 4.51 7.96
CA SER A 648 -11.47 4.84 6.91
C SER A 648 -11.57 6.35 6.67
N PRO A 649 -11.71 7.21 7.71
CA PRO A 649 -11.70 8.66 7.49
C PRO A 649 -10.43 9.16 6.84
N GLY A 650 -9.27 8.65 7.27
CA GLY A 650 -7.97 9.00 6.69
C GLY A 650 -7.85 8.56 5.23
N ALA A 651 -8.31 7.36 4.89
CA ALA A 651 -8.28 6.86 3.52
C ALA A 651 -9.20 7.68 2.59
N GLU A 652 -10.39 8.05 3.06
CA GLU A 652 -11.30 8.89 2.29
C GLU A 652 -10.72 10.30 2.07
N ALA A 653 -10.16 10.93 3.10
CA ALA A 653 -9.50 12.22 3.01
C ALA A 653 -8.29 12.21 2.05
N ALA A 654 -7.42 11.21 2.20
CA ALA A 654 -6.22 11.07 1.38
C ALA A 654 -6.56 10.80 -0.10
N LYS A 655 -7.51 9.90 -0.38
CA LYS A 655 -7.97 9.64 -1.75
C LYS A 655 -8.63 10.86 -2.39
N ALA A 656 -9.42 11.63 -1.62
CA ALA A 656 -9.99 12.86 -2.12
C ALA A 656 -8.89 13.88 -2.51
N GLY A 657 -7.84 13.99 -1.69
CA GLY A 657 -6.65 14.78 -1.99
C GLY A 657 -5.97 14.32 -3.27
N ASN A 658 -5.75 13.02 -3.40
CA ASN A 658 -5.15 12.42 -4.59
C ASN A 658 -5.97 12.70 -5.86
N ASN A 659 -7.28 12.50 -5.81
CA ASN A 659 -8.17 12.75 -6.94
C ASN A 659 -8.13 14.21 -7.39
N ALA A 660 -8.10 15.16 -6.45
CA ALA A 660 -8.01 16.59 -6.74
C ALA A 660 -6.67 16.97 -7.39
N VAL A 661 -5.56 16.45 -6.86
CA VAL A 661 -4.21 16.68 -7.40
C VAL A 661 -4.07 16.08 -8.80
N VAL A 662 -4.49 14.82 -9.01
CA VAL A 662 -4.44 14.18 -10.33
C VAL A 662 -5.27 14.96 -11.34
N ARG A 663 -6.49 15.38 -10.98
CA ARG A 663 -7.31 16.19 -11.87
C ARG A 663 -6.61 17.50 -12.25
N ALA A 664 -6.03 18.22 -11.30
CA ALA A 664 -5.32 19.47 -11.56
C ALA A 664 -4.08 19.28 -12.47
N CYS A 665 -3.44 18.10 -12.41
CA CYS A 665 -2.28 17.78 -13.24
C CYS A 665 -2.65 17.41 -14.69
N TYR A 666 -3.84 16.83 -14.90
CA TYR A 666 -4.22 16.27 -16.20
C TYR A 666 -5.31 17.08 -16.91
N ASP A 667 -6.23 17.72 -16.19
CA ASP A 667 -7.40 18.42 -16.75
C ASP A 667 -7.10 19.91 -17.02
N PRO A 668 -6.89 20.32 -18.30
CA PRO A 668 -6.60 21.72 -18.61
C PRO A 668 -7.74 22.69 -18.28
N SER A 669 -8.96 22.19 -18.10
CA SER A 669 -10.10 23.06 -17.70
C SER A 669 -9.93 23.61 -16.29
N GLN A 670 -9.08 23.00 -15.45
CA GLN A 670 -8.79 23.47 -14.09
C GLN A 670 -7.90 24.72 -14.06
N GLN A 671 -7.22 25.06 -15.14
CA GLN A 671 -6.29 26.20 -15.24
C GLN A 671 -5.28 26.24 -14.09
N SER A 672 -4.86 25.06 -13.60
CA SER A 672 -3.95 24.92 -12.48
C SER A 672 -2.49 25.05 -12.91
N VAL A 673 -1.65 25.60 -12.02
CA VAL A 673 -0.19 25.60 -12.17
C VAL A 673 0.38 24.17 -12.21
N LEU A 674 -0.41 23.17 -11.78
CA LEU A 674 -0.03 21.74 -11.83
C LEU A 674 -0.23 21.10 -13.20
N LEU A 675 -0.81 21.79 -14.18
CA LEU A 675 -1.02 21.20 -15.50
C LEU A 675 0.31 20.76 -16.11
N GLY A 676 0.43 19.48 -16.40
CA GLY A 676 1.68 18.88 -16.90
C GLY A 676 2.55 18.23 -15.82
N CYS A 677 2.35 18.52 -14.53
CA CYS A 677 2.88 17.67 -13.46
C CYS A 677 2.32 16.26 -13.54
N ARG A 678 3.02 15.31 -12.94
CA ARG A 678 2.62 13.89 -13.00
C ARG A 678 2.71 13.25 -11.62
N PRO A 679 1.58 13.06 -10.91
CA PRO A 679 1.52 12.16 -9.75
C PRO A 679 1.91 10.75 -10.19
N ILE A 680 2.72 10.06 -9.38
CA ILE A 680 3.34 8.78 -9.72
C ILE A 680 3.02 7.72 -8.68
N ALA A 681 3.04 8.11 -7.42
CA ALA A 681 2.87 7.19 -6.31
C ALA A 681 1.98 7.78 -5.21
N PHE A 682 0.99 6.98 -4.81
CA PHE A 682 0.12 7.23 -3.68
C PHE A 682 0.45 6.25 -2.56
N VAL A 683 1.14 6.73 -1.52
CA VAL A 683 1.69 5.91 -0.43
C VAL A 683 0.96 6.24 0.87
N HIS A 684 -0.14 5.57 1.15
CA HIS A 684 -1.05 5.81 2.28
C HIS A 684 -1.75 7.17 2.20
N ASP A 685 -1.15 8.24 2.68
CA ASP A 685 -1.59 9.62 2.71
C ASP A 685 -0.58 10.60 2.07
N GLN A 686 0.49 10.04 1.49
CA GLN A 686 1.56 10.74 0.80
C GLN A 686 1.34 10.69 -0.71
N ILE A 687 1.48 11.80 -1.41
CA ILE A 687 1.49 11.89 -2.87
C ILE A 687 2.89 12.26 -3.33
N ILE A 688 3.46 11.43 -4.18
CA ILE A 688 4.74 11.68 -4.84
C ILE A 688 4.49 11.86 -6.34
N GLY A 689 5.04 12.92 -6.91
CA GLY A 689 4.90 13.17 -8.33
C GLY A 689 6.06 14.00 -8.89
N GLU A 690 6.10 14.11 -10.21
CA GLU A 690 7.06 14.94 -10.93
C GLU A 690 6.49 16.32 -11.22
N THR A 691 7.29 17.36 -10.99
CA THR A 691 6.98 18.73 -11.41
C THR A 691 7.05 18.86 -12.93
N THR A 692 6.66 20.00 -13.47
CA THR A 692 7.01 20.36 -14.86
C THR A 692 8.50 20.68 -14.98
N ARG A 693 8.99 20.83 -16.21
CA ARG A 693 10.39 21.21 -16.47
C ARG A 693 10.70 22.70 -16.24
N ASP A 694 9.71 23.48 -15.88
CA ASP A 694 9.88 24.89 -15.57
C ASP A 694 10.24 25.05 -14.08
N GLU A 695 11.51 25.21 -13.80
CA GLU A 695 12.04 25.34 -12.44
C GLU A 695 11.46 26.54 -11.69
N SER A 696 11.06 27.59 -12.40
CA SER A 696 10.48 28.79 -11.79
C SER A 696 9.13 28.51 -11.12
N LEU A 697 8.44 27.41 -11.49
CA LEU A 697 7.14 27.01 -11.00
C LEU A 697 7.18 25.95 -9.89
N TRP A 698 8.32 25.32 -9.62
CA TRP A 698 8.38 24.16 -8.70
C TRP A 698 7.83 24.46 -7.30
N HIS A 699 8.17 25.62 -6.75
CA HIS A 699 7.64 26.05 -5.46
C HIS A 699 6.12 26.18 -5.48
N GLU A 700 5.58 26.91 -6.45
CA GLU A 700 4.14 27.12 -6.61
C GLU A 700 3.40 25.80 -6.84
N GLN A 701 4.00 24.88 -7.60
CA GLN A 701 3.44 23.57 -7.86
C GLN A 701 3.30 22.75 -6.57
N VAL A 702 4.35 22.64 -5.75
CA VAL A 702 4.24 21.87 -4.50
C VAL A 702 3.31 22.52 -3.48
N VAL A 703 3.24 23.86 -3.44
CA VAL A 703 2.28 24.60 -2.60
C VAL A 703 0.84 24.34 -3.05
N GLU A 704 0.60 24.30 -4.36
CA GLU A 704 -0.73 24.00 -4.90
C GLU A 704 -1.16 22.56 -4.63
N VAL A 705 -0.24 21.57 -4.70
CA VAL A 705 -0.51 20.21 -4.25
C VAL A 705 -0.99 20.20 -2.80
N SER A 706 -0.27 20.89 -1.90
CA SER A 706 -0.63 21.01 -0.49
C SER A 706 -2.02 21.61 -0.30
N ARG A 707 -2.33 22.71 -1.01
CA ARG A 707 -3.62 23.38 -0.94
C ARG A 707 -4.76 22.46 -1.35
N LEU A 708 -4.61 21.75 -2.48
CA LEU A 708 -5.62 20.82 -2.98
C LEU A 708 -5.85 19.65 -2.04
N MET A 709 -4.78 19.07 -1.47
CA MET A 709 -4.91 18.00 -0.49
C MET A 709 -5.68 18.45 0.76
N ILE A 710 -5.35 19.64 1.29
CA ILE A 710 -6.02 20.21 2.47
C ILE A 710 -7.51 20.47 2.19
N GLU A 711 -7.83 21.06 1.04
CA GLU A 711 -9.21 21.38 0.68
C GLU A 711 -10.05 20.12 0.43
N ALA A 712 -9.51 19.18 -0.32
CA ALA A 712 -10.22 17.95 -0.64
C ALA A 712 -10.43 17.06 0.59
N ALA A 713 -9.50 17.06 1.56
CA ALA A 713 -9.64 16.30 2.80
C ALA A 713 -10.89 16.68 3.61
N ARG A 714 -11.44 17.88 3.41
CA ARG A 714 -12.65 18.37 4.09
C ARG A 714 -13.90 17.55 3.80
N VAL A 715 -13.92 16.77 2.74
CA VAL A 715 -15.05 15.87 2.44
C VAL A 715 -15.25 14.81 3.54
N ALA A 716 -14.16 14.35 4.14
CA ALA A 716 -14.18 13.40 5.25
C ALA A 716 -13.89 14.06 6.61
N LEU A 717 -13.15 15.17 6.61
CA LEU A 717 -12.62 15.82 7.81
C LEU A 717 -12.96 17.35 7.83
N PRO A 718 -14.24 17.72 7.80
CA PRO A 718 -14.65 19.12 7.59
C PRO A 718 -14.23 20.07 8.72
N LYS A 719 -13.99 19.58 9.94
CA LYS A 719 -13.64 20.41 11.12
C LYS A 719 -12.15 20.42 11.44
N VAL A 720 -11.38 19.55 10.78
CA VAL A 720 -9.92 19.50 10.92
C VAL A 720 -9.27 20.62 10.12
N GLN A 721 -8.44 21.42 10.75
CA GLN A 721 -7.53 22.35 10.08
C GLN A 721 -6.31 21.55 9.58
N MET A 722 -6.54 20.77 8.51
CA MET A 722 -5.53 19.86 7.96
C MET A 722 -4.25 20.63 7.61
N ARG A 723 -3.12 20.00 7.82
CA ARG A 723 -1.78 20.49 7.48
C ARG A 723 -1.06 19.46 6.64
N THR A 724 -0.10 19.90 5.86
CA THR A 724 0.76 19.06 5.01
C THR A 724 2.23 19.33 5.31
N GLU A 725 3.09 18.41 4.89
CA GLU A 725 4.54 18.55 4.93
C GLU A 725 5.08 18.50 3.49
N PRO A 726 5.07 19.64 2.75
CA PRO A 726 5.53 19.66 1.37
C PRO A 726 7.05 19.73 1.28
N LEU A 727 7.63 18.97 0.35
CA LEU A 727 9.03 19.06 0.00
C LEU A 727 9.26 18.86 -1.51
N LEU A 728 10.39 19.38 -2.00
CA LEU A 728 10.94 19.09 -3.32
C LEU A 728 12.21 18.26 -3.15
N THR A 729 12.43 17.27 -4.02
CA THR A 729 13.62 16.41 -3.92
C THR A 729 14.02 15.84 -5.27
N GLN A 730 15.34 15.62 -5.46
CA GLN A 730 15.88 14.95 -6.64
C GLN A 730 15.91 13.42 -6.50
N VAL A 731 15.64 12.90 -5.29
CA VAL A 731 15.66 11.47 -5.02
C VAL A 731 14.57 11.12 -4.01
N TRP A 732 13.86 10.03 -4.21
CA TRP A 732 12.92 9.57 -3.20
C TRP A 732 13.67 9.05 -1.98
N SER A 733 13.52 9.69 -0.81
CA SER A 733 14.16 9.28 0.43
C SER A 733 13.36 9.70 1.67
N LYS A 734 13.35 8.85 2.68
CA LYS A 734 12.78 9.19 4.01
C LYS A 734 13.61 10.22 4.79
N SER A 735 14.84 10.47 4.37
CA SER A 735 15.73 11.46 4.96
C SER A 735 15.54 12.85 4.36
N ALA A 736 14.73 12.96 3.28
CA ALA A 736 14.48 14.25 2.66
C ALA A 736 13.72 15.17 3.62
N GLU A 737 14.17 16.41 3.72
CA GLU A 737 13.58 17.45 4.56
C GLU A 737 13.28 18.69 3.71
N PRO A 738 12.24 19.47 4.03
CA PRO A 738 11.96 20.72 3.34
C PRO A 738 13.17 21.65 3.36
N THR A 739 13.64 22.06 2.19
CA THR A 739 14.77 22.95 2.02
C THR A 739 14.29 24.27 1.41
N PHE A 740 14.77 25.39 1.92
CA PHE A 740 14.33 26.72 1.50
C PHE A 740 15.51 27.55 1.03
N ASP A 741 15.30 28.37 0.01
CA ASP A 741 16.23 29.41 -0.40
C ASP A 741 16.18 30.63 0.52
N GLY A 742 17.02 31.65 0.21
CA GLY A 742 17.08 32.88 0.98
C GLY A 742 15.81 33.75 0.95
N SER A 743 14.87 33.44 0.04
CA SER A 743 13.55 34.11 -0.06
C SER A 743 12.42 33.33 0.62
N GLY A 744 12.71 32.15 1.17
CA GLY A 744 11.73 31.27 1.80
C GLY A 744 10.96 30.38 0.81
N ARG A 745 11.43 30.25 -0.43
CA ARG A 745 10.82 29.34 -1.42
C ARG A 745 11.41 27.94 -1.24
N LEU A 746 10.57 26.90 -1.37
CA LEU A 746 11.03 25.52 -1.40
C LEU A 746 11.93 25.29 -2.61
N ILE A 747 13.07 24.67 -2.37
CA ILE A 747 14.04 24.21 -3.37
C ILE A 747 14.29 22.72 -3.19
N PRO A 748 14.76 22.01 -4.24
CA PRO A 748 14.99 20.58 -4.16
C PRO A 748 16.02 20.21 -3.07
N TRP A 749 15.63 19.30 -2.20
CA TRP A 749 16.56 18.65 -1.28
C TRP A 749 17.49 17.71 -2.05
N GLU A 750 18.76 17.74 -1.72
CA GLU A 750 19.80 16.89 -2.30
C GLU A 750 20.36 15.93 -1.28
N LEU A 751 20.61 14.70 -1.70
CA LEU A 751 21.32 13.73 -0.87
C LEU A 751 22.75 14.23 -0.66
N LYS A 752 23.10 14.61 0.58
CA LYS A 752 24.48 15.00 0.89
C LYS A 752 25.37 13.76 0.72
N GLU A 753 26.36 13.86 -0.17
CA GLU A 753 27.41 12.85 -0.25
C GLU A 753 28.01 12.68 1.16
N VAL A 754 27.91 11.47 1.68
CA VAL A 754 28.66 11.10 2.89
C VAL A 754 30.14 11.19 2.50
N LYS A 755 30.81 12.26 2.89
CA LYS A 755 32.26 12.35 2.73
C LYS A 755 32.86 11.13 3.43
N ARG A 756 33.34 10.19 2.60
CA ARG A 756 34.06 8.98 3.03
C ARG A 756 35.39 9.32 3.67
#